data_125445952635d083dc7cfe86212dd93d
#
_entry.id   125445952635d083dc7cfe86212dd93d
#
_cell.length_a   1.000
_cell.length_b   1.000
_cell.length_c   1.000
_cell.angle_alpha   90.00
_cell.angle_beta   90.00
_cell.angle_gamma   90.00
#
_symmetry.space_group_name_H-M   'P 1'
#
loop_
_entity.id
_entity.type
_entity.pdbx_description
1 polymer ?
#
loop_
_entity_poly.entity_id
_entity_poly.type
_entity_poly.pdbx_seq_one_letter_code
_entity_poly.pdbx_strand_id
1 'polypeptide(L)'
;MEMYSAALLSSQAAEIEDFTKYVNPFIGTDYTGNTYPGVQMPHGLVQLSPDNGLPGWDRIAGYFYPDSTIAGFSHTHLSGTGAGDLYDISFMPVVEPVKIADKPLGVHSKFYHDSESACAGYYKVTLADYDIDVELTATEHCGIQRYTWPGKEGKVILNLAKATNWDATKVTDVEIVDSVTIRGSRFSDGWARNQKVWFETRFSTPFAEVETDTVGGHVVTFSFDTQPGEKLVIVTAISGTDARGAHSNIVAEAPHDSFERYLADAKSAWNKALKKIEISTGDINEKTVFYTALYHSLLAPVVFSDVDGRYRGPDGVVHQCAEGHKHYSTFSTWDTYRAAHPLYTILEPAAAADMAQSLIDFGIQNGRLPVWNMWASETDMMIGYHSVPIIVDAILKKLPGIDAETALGECIRTARKDDYRSIGEYRRLGYVPFDKDSIWSLSKTLEYAYDDACIARLAEYIGNDSVYREFTQRAQNYLNVYNSETGFMQPKRSDGSFADTFDPQQYTEDICESNAWQYLWSVQHDIPGLIELLGGKTALEKKLDLFFCEKADSASLPLFSTGMIGQYAHGNEPSHHVAYLYNYTNHPEKGREYLRQIMTTLYKNAPDGLCGNEDCGQMSAWYVLSSLGFYPLDPVSGEYEIGCPMFESAKIHLDNGNTFNVCRKDLNNNTSRKIKHSDIVNDRTIKP
;
A
#
# COMPACT_ATOMS: atom_id res chain seq x y z
N MET A 1 -35.18 55.60 31.16
CA MET A 1 -34.99 54.23 31.74
C MET A 1 -35.15 53.26 30.54
N GLU A 2 -34.07 53.13 29.81
CA GLU A 2 -34.00 52.26 28.59
C GLU A 2 -33.34 50.96 28.98
N MET A 3 -34.07 49.87 28.79
CA MET A 3 -33.55 48.53 29.01
C MET A 3 -32.80 48.09 27.71
N TYR A 4 -31.50 47.97 27.81
CA TYR A 4 -30.68 47.28 26.79
C TYR A 4 -30.84 45.78 26.97
N SER A 5 -31.52 45.17 25.98
CA SER A 5 -31.58 43.72 25.80
C SER A 5 -30.30 43.27 25.14
N ALA A 6 -29.42 42.60 25.88
CA ALA A 6 -28.22 41.94 25.35
C ALA A 6 -28.65 40.60 24.73
N ALA A 7 -28.73 40.53 23.41
CA ALA A 7 -28.90 39.30 22.67
C ALA A 7 -27.54 38.52 22.75
N LEU A 8 -27.52 37.45 23.52
CA LEU A 8 -26.46 36.44 23.52
C LEU A 8 -26.51 35.71 22.16
N LEU A 9 -25.67 36.09 21.22
CA LEU A 9 -25.36 35.29 20.06
C LEU A 9 -24.51 34.09 20.54
N SER A 10 -25.15 32.96 20.82
CA SER A 10 -24.48 31.68 20.89
C SER A 10 -24.05 31.28 19.48
N SER A 11 -22.82 31.56 19.11
CA SER A 11 -22.22 30.90 17.97
C SER A 11 -22.08 29.42 18.35
N GLN A 12 -23.02 28.57 17.92
CA GLN A 12 -22.75 27.14 17.85
C GLN A 12 -21.58 27.00 16.83
N ALA A 13 -20.38 26.75 17.36
CA ALA A 13 -19.31 26.22 16.52
C ALA A 13 -19.88 24.94 15.90
N ALA A 14 -19.97 24.90 14.57
CA ALA A 14 -20.36 23.69 13.88
C ALA A 14 -19.45 22.56 14.36
N GLU A 15 -20.03 21.52 14.93
CA GLU A 15 -19.29 20.36 15.39
C GLU A 15 -18.52 19.79 14.19
N ILE A 16 -17.19 19.77 14.26
CA ILE A 16 -16.37 19.26 13.14
C ILE A 16 -16.69 17.76 13.03
N GLU A 17 -17.17 17.33 11.87
CA GLU A 17 -17.49 15.93 11.64
C GLU A 17 -16.24 15.07 11.85
N ASP A 18 -16.37 14.03 12.66
CA ASP A 18 -15.34 13.03 12.93
C ASP A 18 -15.44 11.90 11.89
N PHE A 19 -14.55 11.92 10.90
CA PHE A 19 -14.50 10.91 9.84
C PHE A 19 -13.84 9.61 10.31
N THR A 20 -13.07 9.62 11.39
CA THR A 20 -12.39 8.41 11.90
C THR A 20 -13.36 7.32 12.33
N LYS A 21 -14.57 7.70 12.73
CA LYS A 21 -15.65 6.76 13.10
C LYS A 21 -16.20 5.92 11.94
N TYR A 22 -15.93 6.33 10.70
CA TYR A 22 -16.35 5.60 9.50
C TYR A 22 -15.28 4.59 9.03
N VAL A 23 -14.10 4.60 9.62
CA VAL A 23 -13.05 3.66 9.28
C VAL A 23 -13.24 2.38 10.10
N ASN A 24 -13.33 1.25 9.39
CA ASN A 24 -13.37 -0.09 9.96
C ASN A 24 -12.10 -0.86 9.56
N PRO A 25 -11.01 -0.82 10.37
CA PRO A 25 -9.74 -1.47 10.02
C PRO A 25 -9.82 -3.01 9.94
N PHE A 26 -10.95 -3.62 10.34
CA PHE A 26 -11.15 -5.06 10.17
C PHE A 26 -11.49 -5.46 8.72
N ILE A 27 -11.86 -4.52 7.84
CA ILE A 27 -12.09 -4.83 6.43
C ILE A 27 -10.78 -5.33 5.80
N GLY A 28 -10.80 -6.54 5.21
CA GLY A 28 -9.65 -7.18 4.60
C GLY A 28 -8.79 -8.03 5.55
N THR A 29 -9.17 -8.17 6.83
CA THR A 29 -8.44 -9.01 7.79
C THR A 29 -8.83 -10.49 7.74
N ASP A 30 -9.81 -10.86 6.92
CA ASP A 30 -10.22 -12.22 6.63
C ASP A 30 -10.08 -12.49 5.13
N TYR A 31 -10.16 -13.75 4.73
CA TYR A 31 -10.00 -14.23 3.37
C TYR A 31 -8.58 -13.92 2.85
N THR A 32 -8.43 -13.10 1.81
CA THR A 32 -7.16 -12.81 1.14
C THR A 32 -6.78 -11.32 1.14
N GLY A 33 -7.46 -10.49 1.93
CA GLY A 33 -7.17 -9.05 1.97
C GLY A 33 -5.81 -8.72 2.60
N ASN A 34 -5.36 -9.53 3.54
CA ASN A 34 -4.07 -9.41 4.24
C ASN A 34 -3.82 -8.04 4.85
N THR A 35 -4.86 -7.40 5.40
CA THR A 35 -4.77 -6.16 6.17
C THR A 35 -4.66 -6.44 7.66
N TYR A 36 -4.30 -5.43 8.46
CA TYR A 36 -4.24 -5.54 9.92
C TYR A 36 -5.11 -4.46 10.59
N PRO A 37 -5.69 -4.76 11.78
CA PRO A 37 -6.60 -3.84 12.47
C PRO A 37 -5.89 -2.84 13.37
N GLY A 38 -4.57 -2.91 13.49
CA GLY A 38 -3.75 -2.09 14.38
C GLY A 38 -3.71 -0.62 13.99
N VAL A 39 -2.76 0.10 14.57
CA VAL A 39 -2.66 1.56 14.44
C VAL A 39 -1.44 1.97 13.65
N GLN A 40 -1.62 2.99 12.83
CA GLN A 40 -0.58 3.67 12.08
C GLN A 40 -1.03 5.12 11.84
N MET A 41 -0.10 6.05 11.68
CA MET A 41 -0.38 7.39 11.16
C MET A 41 -0.42 7.36 9.63
N PRO A 42 -1.05 8.34 8.94
CA PRO A 42 -0.94 8.42 7.49
C PRO A 42 0.54 8.34 7.07
N HIS A 43 0.89 7.34 6.27
CA HIS A 43 2.26 7.03 5.84
C HIS A 43 3.29 6.86 6.97
N GLY A 44 2.86 6.58 8.21
CA GLY A 44 3.78 6.43 9.36
C GLY A 44 4.70 5.22 9.25
N LEU A 45 5.91 5.32 9.80
CA LEU A 45 6.88 4.23 9.86
C LEU A 45 6.40 3.10 10.77
N VAL A 46 5.69 3.43 11.85
CA VAL A 46 5.18 2.45 12.82
C VAL A 46 3.83 1.93 12.37
N GLN A 47 3.73 0.60 12.27
CA GLN A 47 2.50 -0.17 12.12
C GLN A 47 2.34 -1.06 13.37
N LEU A 48 1.75 -0.51 14.43
CA LEU A 48 1.57 -1.22 15.70
C LEU A 48 0.28 -2.02 15.68
N SER A 49 0.37 -3.35 15.66
CA SER A 49 -0.78 -4.24 15.49
C SER A 49 -0.64 -5.52 16.34
N PRO A 50 -1.77 -6.16 16.72
CA PRO A 50 -1.73 -7.50 17.28
C PRO A 50 -1.23 -8.54 16.28
N ASP A 51 -0.45 -9.51 16.77
CA ASP A 51 -0.03 -10.70 16.03
C ASP A 51 -0.73 -11.94 16.58
N ASN A 52 -1.36 -12.73 15.71
CA ASN A 52 -1.97 -14.00 16.13
C ASN A 52 -0.91 -15.07 16.47
N GLY A 53 0.32 -14.91 15.99
CA GLY A 53 1.47 -15.76 16.34
C GLY A 53 1.59 -17.05 15.52
N LEU A 54 0.72 -17.25 14.53
CA LEU A 54 0.75 -18.39 13.63
C LEU A 54 1.23 -17.97 12.24
N PRO A 55 2.08 -18.77 11.56
CA PRO A 55 2.48 -18.51 10.17
C PRO A 55 1.39 -18.97 9.21
N GLY A 56 1.42 -18.43 7.98
CA GLY A 56 0.55 -18.86 6.89
C GLY A 56 0.25 -17.74 5.92
N TRP A 57 -0.23 -18.11 4.73
CA TRP A 57 -0.63 -17.16 3.71
C TRP A 57 -1.71 -16.18 4.19
N ASP A 58 -2.70 -16.68 4.93
CA ASP A 58 -3.80 -15.85 5.44
C ASP A 58 -3.38 -14.96 6.63
N ARG A 59 -2.13 -15.08 7.10
CA ARG A 59 -1.58 -14.39 8.28
C ARG A 59 -0.37 -13.52 7.97
N ILE A 60 -0.23 -13.16 6.71
CA ILE A 60 0.91 -12.35 6.24
C ILE A 60 0.98 -10.98 6.92
N ALA A 61 -0.17 -10.39 7.25
CA ALA A 61 -0.23 -9.13 7.98
C ALA A 61 -0.07 -9.26 9.51
N GLY A 62 0.21 -10.47 10.02
CA GLY A 62 0.31 -10.76 11.45
C GLY A 62 -1.02 -11.07 12.12
N TYR A 63 -2.11 -10.53 11.62
CA TYR A 63 -3.47 -10.72 12.12
C TYR A 63 -4.36 -11.39 11.07
N PHE A 64 -5.16 -12.37 11.51
CA PHE A 64 -6.19 -13.02 10.70
C PHE A 64 -7.47 -13.13 11.52
N TYR A 65 -8.55 -12.51 11.08
CA TYR A 65 -9.80 -12.36 11.84
C TYR A 65 -10.37 -13.68 12.40
N PRO A 66 -10.35 -14.82 11.69
CA PRO A 66 -10.82 -16.09 12.24
C PRO A 66 -10.00 -16.68 13.39
N ASP A 67 -8.79 -16.17 13.65
CA ASP A 67 -7.95 -16.64 14.76
C ASP A 67 -8.47 -16.12 16.10
N SER A 68 -8.18 -16.83 17.18
CA SER A 68 -8.66 -16.54 18.53
C SER A 68 -7.52 -16.35 19.56
N THR A 69 -6.28 -16.15 19.09
CA THR A 69 -5.09 -15.95 19.93
C THR A 69 -4.34 -14.70 19.52
N ILE A 70 -3.73 -14.05 20.52
CA ILE A 70 -2.74 -12.97 20.33
C ILE A 70 -1.46 -13.41 21.03
N ALA A 71 -0.32 -13.31 20.32
CA ALA A 71 1.01 -13.67 20.81
C ALA A 71 1.95 -12.47 20.96
N GLY A 72 1.44 -11.27 20.81
CA GLY A 72 2.16 -10.02 20.99
C GLY A 72 1.60 -8.89 20.14
N PHE A 73 2.22 -7.72 20.30
CA PHE A 73 1.94 -6.50 19.58
C PHE A 73 3.25 -5.97 19.03
N SER A 74 3.47 -6.13 17.72
CA SER A 74 4.71 -5.69 17.06
C SER A 74 4.53 -4.37 16.33
N HIS A 75 5.65 -3.67 16.03
CA HIS A 75 5.67 -2.29 15.58
C HIS A 75 5.79 -2.14 14.05
N THR A 76 5.95 -3.26 13.34
CA THR A 76 6.12 -3.24 11.87
C THR A 76 5.28 -4.32 11.22
N HIS A 77 4.50 -3.93 10.22
CA HIS A 77 3.63 -4.81 9.45
C HIS A 77 3.58 -4.36 7.99
N LEU A 78 3.10 -5.25 7.10
CA LEU A 78 2.79 -4.95 5.71
C LEU A 78 1.27 -4.94 5.51
N SER A 79 0.77 -3.95 4.77
CA SER A 79 -0.66 -3.85 4.46
C SER A 79 -0.97 -4.52 3.13
N GLY A 80 -1.63 -5.66 3.17
CA GLY A 80 -2.22 -6.31 2.02
C GLY A 80 -1.26 -6.98 1.05
N THR A 81 -0.03 -7.28 1.45
CA THR A 81 0.94 -7.93 0.55
C THR A 81 0.76 -9.44 0.49
N GLY A 82 1.27 -10.06 -0.59
CA GLY A 82 1.40 -11.51 -0.73
C GLY A 82 2.65 -12.09 -0.06
N ALA A 83 3.36 -11.33 0.77
CA ALA A 83 4.60 -11.74 1.41
C ALA A 83 4.63 -11.39 2.90
N GLY A 84 4.99 -12.35 3.73
CA GLY A 84 5.07 -12.19 5.19
C GLY A 84 6.48 -11.86 5.65
N ASP A 85 6.66 -10.67 6.18
CA ASP A 85 7.93 -10.19 6.74
C ASP A 85 7.66 -9.18 7.85
N LEU A 86 8.73 -8.69 8.51
CA LEU A 86 8.69 -7.71 9.59
C LEU A 86 8.31 -8.31 10.95
N TYR A 87 7.31 -7.80 11.66
CA TYR A 87 6.89 -8.13 13.04
C TYR A 87 7.98 -7.80 14.07
N ASP A 88 8.65 -6.66 13.88
CA ASP A 88 9.74 -6.22 14.75
C ASP A 88 9.23 -5.64 16.06
N ILE A 89 10.04 -5.80 17.11
CA ILE A 89 9.86 -5.17 18.42
C ILE A 89 8.47 -5.50 18.99
N SER A 90 8.27 -6.80 19.29
CA SER A 90 7.00 -7.33 19.79
C SER A 90 6.95 -7.32 21.32
N PHE A 91 5.88 -6.73 21.89
CA PHE A 91 5.60 -6.76 23.32
C PHE A 91 4.37 -7.61 23.62
N MET A 92 4.40 -8.37 24.72
CA MET A 92 3.27 -9.16 25.23
C MET A 92 3.11 -8.94 26.75
N PRO A 93 2.02 -8.29 27.20
CA PRO A 93 1.71 -8.17 28.61
C PRO A 93 1.12 -9.49 29.14
N VAL A 94 1.55 -9.93 30.31
CA VAL A 94 1.10 -11.16 30.96
C VAL A 94 1.02 -11.03 32.47
N VAL A 95 0.28 -11.93 33.12
CA VAL A 95 0.33 -12.22 34.56
C VAL A 95 0.46 -13.74 34.76
N GLU A 96 0.96 -14.16 35.93
CA GLU A 96 1.08 -15.59 36.22
C GLU A 96 -0.30 -16.26 36.40
N PRO A 97 -0.50 -17.51 35.96
CA PRO A 97 0.47 -18.34 35.23
C PRO A 97 0.54 -17.98 33.73
N VAL A 98 1.74 -17.82 33.21
CA VAL A 98 1.95 -17.52 31.80
C VAL A 98 1.52 -18.67 30.90
N LYS A 99 0.74 -18.39 29.86
CA LYS A 99 0.32 -19.40 28.87
C LYS A 99 1.38 -19.53 27.79
N ILE A 100 1.95 -20.72 27.69
CA ILE A 100 3.00 -21.05 26.72
C ILE A 100 2.56 -22.27 25.92
N ALA A 101 2.62 -22.17 24.61
CA ALA A 101 2.41 -23.27 23.67
C ALA A 101 3.72 -23.60 22.93
N ASP A 102 3.72 -24.70 22.22
CA ASP A 102 4.81 -25.07 21.32
C ASP A 102 4.98 -24.01 20.22
N LYS A 103 6.22 -23.89 19.74
CA LYS A 103 6.52 -22.99 18.60
C LYS A 103 5.66 -23.40 17.38
N PRO A 104 5.17 -22.42 16.57
CA PRO A 104 5.56 -20.99 16.53
C PRO A 104 4.82 -20.10 17.54
N LEU A 105 3.73 -20.51 18.15
CA LEU A 105 2.85 -19.64 18.95
C LEU A 105 3.56 -19.07 20.20
N GLY A 106 4.22 -19.90 21.00
CA GLY A 106 4.93 -19.47 22.21
C GLY A 106 4.01 -18.89 23.28
N VAL A 107 4.41 -17.76 23.88
CA VAL A 107 3.57 -17.02 24.83
C VAL A 107 2.40 -16.38 24.09
N HIS A 108 1.20 -16.56 24.61
CA HIS A 108 -0.04 -16.09 23.97
C HIS A 108 -1.17 -15.90 24.98
N SER A 109 -2.23 -15.26 24.52
CA SER A 109 -3.54 -15.22 25.18
C SER A 109 -4.64 -15.46 24.18
N LYS A 110 -5.75 -16.03 24.64
CA LYS A 110 -7.01 -15.99 23.91
C LYS A 110 -7.57 -14.58 23.94
N PHE A 111 -8.35 -14.25 22.92
CA PHE A 111 -9.18 -13.04 22.87
C PHE A 111 -10.53 -13.35 22.23
N TYR A 112 -11.47 -12.41 22.35
CA TYR A 112 -12.80 -12.51 21.77
C TYR A 112 -13.12 -11.19 21.04
N HIS A 113 -13.72 -11.27 19.86
CA HIS A 113 -14.05 -10.09 19.03
C HIS A 113 -15.05 -9.13 19.69
N ASP A 114 -15.86 -9.58 20.63
CA ASP A 114 -16.76 -8.71 21.42
C ASP A 114 -16.01 -7.80 22.41
N SER A 115 -14.75 -8.13 22.71
CA SER A 115 -13.83 -7.30 23.51
C SER A 115 -12.88 -6.45 22.65
N GLU A 116 -12.96 -6.59 21.33
CA GLU A 116 -12.07 -5.93 20.37
C GLU A 116 -12.74 -4.74 19.70
N SER A 117 -12.02 -3.66 19.49
CA SER A 117 -12.49 -2.51 18.73
C SER A 117 -11.35 -1.78 18.05
N ALA A 118 -11.60 -1.26 16.84
CA ALA A 118 -10.63 -0.49 16.07
C ALA A 118 -11.30 0.65 15.32
N CYS A 119 -10.56 1.74 15.15
CA CYS A 119 -10.85 2.82 14.21
C CYS A 119 -9.54 3.49 13.80
N ALA A 120 -9.55 4.43 12.87
CA ALA A 120 -8.33 5.13 12.49
C ALA A 120 -7.60 5.73 13.70
N GLY A 121 -6.37 5.29 13.94
CA GLY A 121 -5.51 5.73 15.04
C GLY A 121 -5.80 5.11 16.41
N TYR A 122 -6.70 4.12 16.52
CA TYR A 122 -6.99 3.44 17.80
C TYR A 122 -7.33 1.98 17.60
N TYR A 123 -6.77 1.14 18.46
CA TYR A 123 -7.12 -0.28 18.61
C TYR A 123 -7.23 -0.64 20.10
N LYS A 124 -8.15 -1.54 20.43
CA LYS A 124 -8.32 -2.09 21.79
C LYS A 124 -8.68 -3.57 21.73
N VAL A 125 -8.16 -4.35 22.71
CA VAL A 125 -8.56 -5.75 22.95
C VAL A 125 -8.37 -6.11 24.43
N THR A 126 -9.14 -7.08 24.94
CA THR A 126 -8.89 -7.72 26.23
C THR A 126 -8.24 -9.08 26.03
N LEU A 127 -7.06 -9.28 26.63
CA LEU A 127 -6.38 -10.59 26.68
C LEU A 127 -7.06 -11.49 27.71
N ALA A 128 -7.92 -12.42 27.23
CA ALA A 128 -8.87 -13.14 28.05
C ALA A 128 -8.22 -14.11 29.05
N ASP A 129 -7.02 -14.66 28.76
CA ASP A 129 -6.32 -15.57 29.68
C ASP A 129 -5.68 -14.81 30.85
N TYR A 130 -5.51 -13.48 30.73
CA TYR A 130 -4.82 -12.64 31.70
C TYR A 130 -5.69 -11.52 32.28
N ASP A 131 -6.88 -11.28 31.72
CA ASP A 131 -7.78 -10.17 32.07
C ASP A 131 -7.06 -8.81 31.97
N ILE A 132 -6.24 -8.64 30.92
CA ILE A 132 -5.50 -7.39 30.65
C ILE A 132 -6.14 -6.67 29.47
N ASP A 133 -6.57 -5.42 29.68
CA ASP A 133 -6.94 -4.55 28.58
C ASP A 133 -5.68 -3.97 27.92
N VAL A 134 -5.60 -4.08 26.59
CA VAL A 134 -4.54 -3.49 25.75
C VAL A 134 -5.17 -2.45 24.84
N GLU A 135 -4.60 -1.25 24.83
CA GLU A 135 -5.00 -0.15 23.95
C GLU A 135 -3.77 0.36 23.20
N LEU A 136 -3.93 0.61 21.90
CA LEU A 136 -2.86 1.04 21.00
C LEU A 136 -3.21 2.37 20.34
N THR A 137 -2.19 3.22 20.16
CA THR A 137 -2.18 4.39 19.29
C THR A 137 -0.76 4.61 18.76
N ALA A 138 -0.54 5.56 17.85
CA ALA A 138 0.77 5.78 17.26
C ALA A 138 1.03 7.26 16.94
N THR A 139 2.31 7.62 16.84
CA THR A 139 2.80 8.76 16.07
C THR A 139 3.45 8.26 14.78
N GLU A 140 4.13 9.11 14.01
CA GLU A 140 4.77 8.70 12.76
C GLU A 140 5.88 7.65 12.99
N HIS A 141 6.67 7.80 14.09
CA HIS A 141 7.81 6.92 14.40
C HIS A 141 7.66 6.19 15.74
N CYS A 142 6.59 6.44 16.52
CA CYS A 142 6.42 5.82 17.83
C CYS A 142 5.12 5.02 17.92
N GLY A 143 5.21 3.78 18.41
CA GLY A 143 4.06 3.00 18.86
C GLY A 143 3.80 3.29 20.35
N ILE A 144 2.56 3.53 20.72
CA ILE A 144 2.14 3.80 22.08
C ILE A 144 1.14 2.73 22.50
N GLN A 145 1.50 1.97 23.52
CA GLN A 145 0.70 0.89 24.09
C GLN A 145 0.29 1.26 25.52
N ARG A 146 -0.93 0.93 25.92
CA ARG A 146 -1.41 1.07 27.28
C ARG A 146 -2.00 -0.24 27.77
N TYR A 147 -1.50 -0.74 28.90
CA TYR A 147 -2.00 -1.95 29.54
C TYR A 147 -2.71 -1.59 30.83
N THR A 148 -3.91 -2.14 31.04
CA THR A 148 -4.65 -2.03 32.30
C THR A 148 -4.58 -3.36 33.03
N TRP A 149 -4.01 -3.37 34.24
CA TRP A 149 -3.71 -4.60 34.97
C TRP A 149 -4.89 -5.07 35.81
N PRO A 150 -5.16 -6.40 35.88
CA PRO A 150 -6.21 -6.95 36.75
C PRO A 150 -5.79 -7.04 38.23
N GLY A 151 -4.49 -7.02 38.54
CA GLY A 151 -3.94 -7.24 39.86
C GLY A 151 -2.46 -6.97 39.99
N LYS A 152 -1.81 -7.61 40.95
CA LYS A 152 -0.38 -7.48 41.25
C LYS A 152 0.48 -8.30 40.29
N GLU A 153 1.76 -7.92 40.18
CA GLU A 153 2.81 -8.65 39.46
C GLU A 153 2.57 -8.73 37.95
N GLY A 154 2.30 -7.59 37.34
CA GLY A 154 2.25 -7.46 35.89
C GLY A 154 3.63 -7.69 35.28
N LYS A 155 3.68 -8.39 34.16
CA LYS A 155 4.91 -8.61 33.39
C LYS A 155 4.74 -8.18 31.94
N VAL A 156 5.79 -7.63 31.36
CA VAL A 156 5.84 -7.30 29.92
C VAL A 156 7.01 -8.04 29.30
N ILE A 157 6.74 -8.84 28.30
CA ILE A 157 7.74 -9.61 27.57
C ILE A 157 8.05 -8.88 26.25
N LEU A 158 9.29 -8.42 26.10
CA LEU A 158 9.85 -7.98 24.82
C LEU A 158 10.44 -9.20 24.10
N ASN A 159 9.97 -9.50 22.91
CA ASN A 159 10.44 -10.63 22.14
C ASN A 159 11.11 -10.16 20.82
N LEU A 160 12.44 -10.12 20.78
CA LEU A 160 13.23 -9.81 19.60
C LEU A 160 13.65 -11.08 18.83
N ALA A 161 13.47 -12.27 19.43
CA ALA A 161 13.78 -13.55 18.79
C ALA A 161 12.67 -14.01 17.82
N LYS A 162 11.50 -13.35 17.85
CA LYS A 162 10.32 -13.76 17.07
C LYS A 162 10.61 -13.64 15.57
N ALA A 163 10.39 -14.74 14.88
CA ALA A 163 10.32 -14.82 13.43
C ALA A 163 9.08 -15.68 13.11
N THR A 164 8.07 -15.10 12.49
CA THR A 164 6.77 -15.76 12.33
C THR A 164 6.55 -16.28 10.92
N ASN A 165 6.95 -15.59 9.90
CA ASN A 165 6.79 -15.99 8.49
C ASN A 165 8.14 -16.22 7.80
N TRP A 166 8.49 -15.35 6.85
CA TRP A 166 9.68 -15.51 6.01
C TRP A 166 10.92 -14.85 6.58
N ASP A 167 10.74 -14.08 7.63
CA ASP A 167 11.79 -13.38 8.34
C ASP A 167 12.60 -14.33 9.25
N ALA A 168 13.91 -14.12 9.32
CA ALA A 168 14.84 -14.82 10.20
C ALA A 168 15.67 -13.83 10.99
N THR A 169 15.52 -13.82 12.32
CA THR A 169 16.32 -13.00 13.23
C THR A 169 17.81 -13.37 13.14
N LYS A 170 18.68 -12.39 12.94
CA LYS A 170 20.14 -12.56 12.83
C LYS A 170 20.89 -11.99 14.02
N VAL A 171 20.56 -10.76 14.42
CA VAL A 171 21.23 -10.07 15.51
C VAL A 171 20.18 -9.35 16.33
N THR A 172 20.29 -9.46 17.63
CA THR A 172 19.48 -8.68 18.58
C THR A 172 20.39 -8.08 19.65
N ASP A 173 20.01 -6.93 20.15
CA ASP A 173 20.67 -6.27 21.27
C ASP A 173 19.66 -5.55 22.15
N VAL A 174 19.88 -5.54 23.47
CA VAL A 174 19.07 -4.81 24.45
C VAL A 174 19.96 -4.24 25.52
N GLU A 175 19.91 -2.92 25.68
CA GLU A 175 20.56 -2.14 26.73
C GLU A 175 19.51 -1.64 27.72
N ILE A 176 19.70 -1.89 29.00
CA ILE A 176 18.93 -1.27 30.07
C ILE A 176 19.58 0.08 30.38
N VAL A 177 18.97 1.19 29.97
CA VAL A 177 19.52 2.54 30.19
C VAL A 177 19.30 3.01 31.61
N ASP A 178 18.07 2.83 32.10
CA ASP A 178 17.67 3.10 33.48
C ASP A 178 16.42 2.28 33.86
N SER A 179 15.75 2.56 34.97
CA SER A 179 14.59 1.78 35.45
C SER A 179 13.32 1.96 34.62
N VAL A 180 13.30 2.86 33.64
CA VAL A 180 12.14 3.14 32.77
C VAL A 180 12.50 3.17 31.28
N THR A 181 13.78 3.04 30.92
CA THR A 181 14.25 3.22 29.54
C THR A 181 15.11 2.05 29.09
N ILE A 182 14.80 1.50 27.94
CA ILE A 182 15.61 0.50 27.24
C ILE A 182 15.89 0.96 25.82
N ARG A 183 17.01 0.49 25.26
CA ARG A 183 17.38 0.64 23.85
C ARG A 183 17.78 -0.71 23.28
N GLY A 184 17.73 -0.82 21.98
CA GLY A 184 18.19 -2.03 21.36
C GLY A 184 18.08 -2.02 19.85
N SER A 185 18.28 -3.21 19.28
CA SER A 185 18.15 -3.43 17.84
C SER A 185 17.72 -4.85 17.54
N ARG A 186 17.04 -5.01 16.40
CA ARG A 186 16.75 -6.28 15.77
C ARG A 186 17.18 -6.21 14.31
N PHE A 187 18.08 -7.09 13.89
CA PHE A 187 18.48 -7.26 12.49
C PHE A 187 17.99 -8.62 12.01
N SER A 188 17.39 -8.64 10.85
CA SER A 188 16.78 -9.82 10.28
C SER A 188 17.09 -9.96 8.80
N ASP A 189 16.76 -11.11 8.25
CA ASP A 189 16.93 -11.44 6.85
C ASP A 189 15.70 -12.26 6.42
N GLY A 190 14.97 -11.68 5.52
CA GLY A 190 13.72 -12.23 5.01
C GLY A 190 13.48 -11.77 3.58
N TRP A 191 12.30 -11.31 3.30
CA TRP A 191 11.99 -10.63 2.06
C TRP A 191 12.76 -9.31 1.95
N ALA A 192 12.75 -8.48 3.03
CA ALA A 192 13.73 -7.42 3.19
C ALA A 192 15.08 -8.03 3.61
N ARG A 193 16.02 -8.08 2.68
CA ARG A 193 17.36 -8.56 2.96
C ARG A 193 18.11 -7.56 3.84
N ASN A 194 18.83 -8.07 4.88
CA ASN A 194 19.64 -7.24 5.78
C ASN A 194 18.85 -6.08 6.41
N GLN A 195 17.61 -6.37 6.82
CA GLN A 195 16.77 -5.40 7.54
C GLN A 195 17.40 -5.06 8.88
N LYS A 196 17.35 -3.78 9.26
CA LYS A 196 17.88 -3.28 10.51
C LYS A 196 16.89 -2.33 11.16
N VAL A 197 16.47 -2.68 12.36
CA VAL A 197 15.57 -1.86 13.18
C VAL A 197 16.26 -1.57 14.49
N TRP A 198 16.39 -0.31 14.83
CA TRP A 198 16.79 0.18 16.15
C TRP A 198 15.57 0.73 16.86
N PHE A 199 15.58 0.65 18.20
CA PHE A 199 14.48 1.15 19.01
C PHE A 199 14.95 1.79 20.31
N GLU A 200 14.13 2.72 20.83
CA GLU A 200 14.15 3.17 22.23
C GLU A 200 12.75 3.05 22.79
N THR A 201 12.63 2.41 23.96
CA THR A 201 11.34 2.25 24.65
C THR A 201 11.38 2.91 26.01
N ARG A 202 10.30 3.62 26.37
CA ARG A 202 10.07 4.21 27.67
C ARG A 202 8.80 3.64 28.30
N PHE A 203 8.93 3.25 29.58
CA PHE A 203 7.83 2.80 30.42
C PHE A 203 7.42 3.94 31.36
N SER A 204 6.12 4.18 31.54
CA SER A 204 5.60 5.22 32.44
C SER A 204 5.81 4.90 33.92
N THR A 205 6.17 3.66 34.26
CA THR A 205 6.42 3.16 35.60
C THR A 205 7.73 2.38 35.62
N PRO A 206 8.57 2.54 36.66
CA PRO A 206 9.81 1.76 36.80
C PRO A 206 9.52 0.26 36.89
N PHE A 207 10.26 -0.55 36.16
CA PHE A 207 10.27 -2.00 36.35
C PHE A 207 11.11 -2.39 37.56
N ALA A 208 10.65 -3.40 38.30
CA ALA A 208 11.27 -3.87 39.53
C ALA A 208 12.37 -4.92 39.26
N GLU A 209 12.13 -5.81 38.29
CA GLU A 209 13.04 -6.90 37.93
C GLU A 209 13.12 -7.04 36.42
N VAL A 210 14.26 -7.55 35.95
CA VAL A 210 14.50 -7.86 34.55
C VAL A 210 15.11 -9.25 34.42
N GLU A 211 14.48 -10.10 33.60
CA GLU A 211 15.00 -11.41 33.25
C GLU A 211 15.29 -11.43 31.74
N THR A 212 16.42 -12.00 31.32
CA THR A 212 16.81 -12.06 29.91
C THR A 212 17.16 -13.49 29.50
N ASP A 213 16.52 -13.95 28.43
CA ASP A 213 16.93 -15.14 27.66
C ASP A 213 17.49 -14.68 26.31
N THR A 214 18.62 -15.23 25.91
CA THR A 214 19.31 -14.90 24.64
C THR A 214 19.32 -16.05 23.64
N VAL A 215 18.63 -17.17 23.93
CA VAL A 215 18.59 -18.32 23.04
C VAL A 215 17.74 -18.03 21.80
N GLY A 216 18.40 -17.90 20.66
CA GLY A 216 17.75 -17.55 19.38
C GLY A 216 17.44 -16.06 19.20
N GLY A 217 17.91 -15.21 20.10
CA GLY A 217 17.69 -13.76 20.16
C GLY A 217 17.21 -13.33 21.54
N HIS A 218 17.24 -12.04 21.83
CA HIS A 218 16.83 -11.52 23.14
C HIS A 218 15.31 -11.66 23.34
N VAL A 219 14.94 -12.30 24.46
CA VAL A 219 13.61 -12.25 25.05
C VAL A 219 13.77 -11.70 26.45
N VAL A 220 13.22 -10.52 26.71
CA VAL A 220 13.41 -9.80 27.97
C VAL A 220 12.06 -9.64 28.67
N THR A 221 11.99 -10.08 29.93
CA THR A 221 10.80 -9.96 30.78
C THR A 221 11.02 -8.86 31.81
N PHE A 222 10.18 -7.85 31.80
CA PHE A 222 10.14 -6.77 32.77
C PHE A 222 9.00 -7.03 33.75
N SER A 223 9.28 -7.05 35.05
CA SER A 223 8.29 -7.22 36.13
C SER A 223 7.94 -5.87 36.76
N PHE A 224 6.66 -5.66 37.02
CA PHE A 224 6.12 -4.42 37.63
C PHE A 224 5.30 -4.75 38.88
N ASP A 225 5.43 -3.95 39.94
CA ASP A 225 4.55 -4.02 41.09
C ASP A 225 3.26 -3.24 40.78
N THR A 226 2.25 -3.95 40.29
CA THR A 226 1.01 -3.36 39.79
C THR A 226 -0.15 -3.52 40.77
N GLN A 227 -1.19 -2.67 40.64
CA GLN A 227 -2.44 -2.76 41.37
C GLN A 227 -3.63 -2.97 40.40
N PRO A 228 -4.77 -3.49 40.88
CA PRO A 228 -5.97 -3.61 40.04
C PRO A 228 -6.39 -2.26 39.45
N GLY A 229 -6.56 -2.22 38.11
CA GLY A 229 -6.94 -1.01 37.36
C GLY A 229 -5.79 -0.03 37.12
N GLU A 230 -4.58 -0.33 37.57
CA GLU A 230 -3.40 0.49 37.29
C GLU A 230 -3.04 0.37 35.78
N LYS A 231 -2.58 1.48 35.21
CA LYS A 231 -2.25 1.59 33.79
C LYS A 231 -0.75 1.77 33.59
N LEU A 232 -0.16 0.98 32.74
CA LEU A 232 1.20 1.15 32.25
C LEU A 232 1.14 1.67 30.80
N VAL A 233 1.82 2.78 30.52
CA VAL A 233 2.02 3.29 29.16
C VAL A 233 3.44 2.94 28.73
N ILE A 234 3.55 2.37 27.52
CA ILE A 234 4.83 2.03 26.89
C ILE A 234 4.89 2.82 25.58
N VAL A 235 5.96 3.56 25.40
CA VAL A 235 6.25 4.29 24.16
C VAL A 235 7.51 3.72 23.55
N THR A 236 7.41 3.25 22.32
CA THR A 236 8.55 2.69 21.56
C THR A 236 8.73 3.42 20.26
N ALA A 237 9.84 4.14 20.12
CA ALA A 237 10.26 4.68 18.82
C ALA A 237 11.13 3.67 18.08
N ILE A 238 10.97 3.61 16.76
CA ILE A 238 11.82 2.83 15.87
C ILE A 238 12.55 3.72 14.86
N SER A 239 13.67 3.21 14.33
CA SER A 239 14.46 3.85 13.28
C SER A 239 15.09 2.80 12.37
N GLY A 240 15.07 3.05 11.07
CA GLY A 240 15.82 2.27 10.07
C GLY A 240 17.29 2.72 9.93
N THR A 241 17.70 3.76 10.65
CA THR A 241 18.99 4.45 10.49
C THR A 241 20.03 4.00 11.50
N ASP A 242 19.79 4.30 12.78
CA ASP A 242 20.64 3.95 13.92
C ASP A 242 19.93 4.19 15.27
N ALA A 243 20.58 3.85 16.39
CA ALA A 243 20.05 4.08 17.75
C ALA A 243 19.83 5.57 18.06
N ARG A 244 20.60 6.47 17.46
CA ARG A 244 20.42 7.92 17.62
C ARG A 244 19.13 8.37 16.93
N GLY A 245 18.79 7.77 15.78
CA GLY A 245 17.52 8.02 15.08
C GLY A 245 16.33 7.66 15.98
N ALA A 246 16.30 6.46 16.55
CA ALA A 246 15.23 6.04 17.47
C ALA A 246 15.13 7.00 18.69
N HIS A 247 16.27 7.43 19.25
CA HIS A 247 16.29 8.42 20.32
C HIS A 247 15.74 9.78 19.88
N SER A 248 16.11 10.27 18.71
CA SER A 248 15.62 11.55 18.18
C SER A 248 14.11 11.50 17.94
N ASN A 249 13.61 10.39 17.41
CA ASN A 249 12.19 10.18 17.15
C ASN A 249 11.36 10.22 18.44
N ILE A 250 11.76 9.48 19.48
CA ILE A 250 11.00 9.46 20.76
C ILE A 250 11.03 10.81 21.46
N VAL A 251 12.15 11.53 21.41
CA VAL A 251 12.27 12.86 22.03
C VAL A 251 11.39 13.90 21.33
N ALA A 252 11.33 13.84 20.00
CA ALA A 252 10.55 14.79 19.20
C ALA A 252 9.04 14.52 19.26
N GLU A 253 8.64 13.26 19.15
CA GLU A 253 7.24 12.90 18.96
C GLU A 253 6.53 12.44 20.24
N ALA A 254 7.28 11.94 21.22
CA ALA A 254 6.70 11.36 22.42
C ALA A 254 7.26 11.99 23.73
N PRO A 255 7.08 13.30 23.94
CA PRO A 255 7.68 14.02 25.07
C PRO A 255 6.95 13.80 26.41
N HIS A 256 5.85 13.05 26.48
CA HIS A 256 5.04 12.82 27.68
C HIS A 256 4.46 11.40 27.72
N ASP A 257 3.83 11.01 28.85
CA ASP A 257 3.27 9.67 29.06
C ASP A 257 1.72 9.64 28.95
N SER A 258 1.08 10.67 28.40
CA SER A 258 -0.38 10.74 28.27
C SER A 258 -0.84 10.04 27.00
N PHE A 259 -1.36 8.83 27.14
CA PHE A 259 -1.98 8.07 26.06
C PHE A 259 -3.13 8.84 25.40
N GLU A 260 -3.96 9.52 26.17
CA GLU A 260 -5.11 10.29 25.67
C GLU A 260 -4.71 11.42 24.72
N ARG A 261 -3.55 12.06 24.97
CA ARG A 261 -3.04 13.11 24.06
C ARG A 261 -2.58 12.53 22.75
N TYR A 262 -1.80 11.44 22.77
CA TYR A 262 -1.39 10.75 21.53
C TYR A 262 -2.59 10.26 20.72
N LEU A 263 -3.60 9.70 21.41
CA LEU A 263 -4.83 9.27 20.75
C LEU A 263 -5.59 10.45 20.12
N ALA A 264 -5.66 11.58 20.81
CA ALA A 264 -6.31 12.77 20.27
C ALA A 264 -5.57 13.31 19.03
N ASP A 265 -4.23 13.34 19.09
CA ASP A 265 -3.38 13.79 17.98
C ASP A 265 -3.49 12.84 16.76
N ALA A 266 -3.48 11.51 16.99
CA ALA A 266 -3.66 10.52 15.95
C ALA A 266 -5.03 10.64 15.26
N LYS A 267 -6.11 10.76 16.05
CA LYS A 267 -7.46 10.97 15.51
C LYS A 267 -7.58 12.29 14.73
N SER A 268 -6.94 13.36 15.23
CA SER A 268 -6.93 14.65 14.53
C SER A 268 -6.23 14.57 13.19
N ALA A 269 -5.08 13.89 13.10
CA ALA A 269 -4.35 13.69 11.86
C ALA A 269 -5.13 12.85 10.85
N TRP A 270 -5.72 11.73 11.30
CA TRP A 270 -6.57 10.92 10.45
C TRP A 270 -7.82 11.67 9.99
N ASN A 271 -8.47 12.41 10.88
CA ASN A 271 -9.64 13.21 10.50
C ASN A 271 -9.29 14.25 9.43
N LYS A 272 -8.12 14.88 9.53
CA LYS A 272 -7.60 15.80 8.51
C LYS A 272 -7.37 15.10 7.17
N ALA A 273 -6.77 13.91 7.16
CA ALA A 273 -6.49 13.14 5.95
C ALA A 273 -7.79 12.67 5.28
N LEU A 274 -8.70 12.08 6.05
CA LEU A 274 -9.97 11.54 5.54
C LEU A 274 -10.92 12.63 5.03
N LYS A 275 -10.90 13.81 5.67
CA LYS A 275 -11.72 14.96 5.26
C LYS A 275 -11.31 15.53 3.90
N LYS A 276 -10.17 15.15 3.35
CA LYS A 276 -9.79 15.57 1.98
C LYS A 276 -10.82 15.15 0.94
N ILE A 277 -11.62 14.11 1.22
CA ILE A 277 -12.75 13.73 0.36
C ILE A 277 -14.03 13.65 1.20
N GLU A 278 -15.03 14.44 0.84
CA GLU A 278 -16.36 14.37 1.42
C GLU A 278 -17.35 13.77 0.41
N ILE A 279 -17.96 12.64 0.74
CA ILE A 279 -18.95 11.96 -0.10
C ILE A 279 -20.37 12.18 0.41
N SER A 280 -21.33 12.26 -0.52
CA SER A 280 -22.78 12.34 -0.21
C SER A 280 -23.44 10.98 -0.42
N THR A 281 -23.67 10.26 0.67
CA THR A 281 -24.46 9.02 0.72
C THR A 281 -25.24 8.94 2.03
N GLY A 282 -26.44 8.35 1.98
CA GLY A 282 -27.23 8.00 3.16
C GLY A 282 -26.96 6.60 3.69
N ASP A 283 -26.16 5.78 2.99
CA ASP A 283 -25.83 4.42 3.40
C ASP A 283 -24.53 4.42 4.24
N ILE A 284 -24.67 4.01 5.49
CA ILE A 284 -23.51 3.93 6.42
C ILE A 284 -22.49 2.89 6.00
N ASN A 285 -22.90 1.79 5.35
CA ASN A 285 -21.96 0.78 4.87
C ASN A 285 -21.14 1.28 3.68
N GLU A 286 -21.77 1.95 2.71
CA GLU A 286 -21.05 2.63 1.62
C GLU A 286 -20.05 3.64 2.16
N LYS A 287 -20.46 4.43 3.17
CA LYS A 287 -19.61 5.42 3.82
C LYS A 287 -18.42 4.75 4.52
N THR A 288 -18.66 3.65 5.23
CA THR A 288 -17.61 2.88 5.91
C THR A 288 -16.62 2.25 4.93
N VAL A 289 -17.12 1.61 3.88
CA VAL A 289 -16.24 1.03 2.85
C VAL A 289 -15.38 2.11 2.20
N PHE A 290 -15.96 3.26 1.85
CA PHE A 290 -15.22 4.35 1.21
C PHE A 290 -14.11 4.92 2.11
N TYR A 291 -14.43 5.27 3.37
CA TYR A 291 -13.44 5.85 4.27
C TYR A 291 -12.41 4.84 4.74
N THR A 292 -12.76 3.54 4.82
CA THR A 292 -11.79 2.49 5.07
C THR A 292 -10.84 2.30 3.86
N ALA A 293 -11.37 2.33 2.64
CA ALA A 293 -10.54 2.31 1.45
C ALA A 293 -9.59 3.52 1.37
N LEU A 294 -10.08 4.73 1.69
CA LEU A 294 -9.24 5.91 1.77
C LEU A 294 -8.17 5.78 2.88
N TYR A 295 -8.53 5.20 4.04
CA TYR A 295 -7.59 4.89 5.12
C TYR A 295 -6.50 3.91 4.66
N HIS A 296 -6.87 2.76 4.07
CA HIS A 296 -5.91 1.78 3.57
C HIS A 296 -4.98 2.36 2.50
N SER A 297 -5.50 3.24 1.61
CA SER A 297 -4.67 3.90 0.59
C SER A 297 -3.57 4.79 1.17
N LEU A 298 -3.64 5.18 2.45
CA LEU A 298 -2.67 6.06 3.10
C LEU A 298 -1.77 5.32 4.11
N LEU A 299 -1.76 3.97 4.10
CA LEU A 299 -0.90 3.19 4.99
C LEU A 299 0.50 2.96 4.39
N ALA A 300 0.63 2.85 3.07
CA ALA A 300 1.90 2.69 2.36
C ALA A 300 1.92 3.62 1.11
N PRO A 301 3.10 4.03 0.63
CA PRO A 301 4.45 3.85 1.21
C PRO A 301 4.62 4.54 2.57
N VAL A 302 5.63 4.10 3.35
CA VAL A 302 5.87 4.63 4.69
C VAL A 302 7.05 5.61 4.73
N VAL A 303 6.97 6.62 5.58
CA VAL A 303 8.10 7.51 5.88
C VAL A 303 9.22 6.67 6.49
N PHE A 304 10.41 6.74 5.91
CA PHE A 304 11.57 5.95 6.32
C PHE A 304 12.71 6.81 6.89
N SER A 305 12.70 8.11 6.64
CA SER A 305 13.61 9.04 7.29
C SER A 305 13.19 9.32 8.71
N ASP A 306 14.17 9.41 9.63
CA ASP A 306 13.97 9.88 11.01
C ASP A 306 13.53 11.36 11.04
N VAL A 307 13.08 11.86 12.20
CA VAL A 307 12.64 13.26 12.40
C VAL A 307 13.71 14.29 12.06
N ASP A 308 14.98 13.91 12.07
CA ASP A 308 16.12 14.76 11.67
C ASP A 308 16.43 14.67 10.16
N GLY A 309 15.61 13.94 9.38
CA GLY A 309 15.73 13.75 7.95
C GLY A 309 16.80 12.74 7.51
N ARG A 310 17.45 12.02 8.44
CA ARG A 310 18.40 10.96 8.09
C ARG A 310 17.68 9.67 7.72
N TYR A 311 18.20 8.94 6.74
CA TYR A 311 17.72 7.61 6.36
C TYR A 311 18.87 6.73 5.88
N ARG A 312 18.75 5.42 6.00
CA ARG A 312 19.70 4.45 5.48
C ARG A 312 19.34 4.05 4.04
N GLY A 313 20.27 4.25 3.11
CA GLY A 313 20.12 3.84 1.72
C GLY A 313 20.39 2.34 1.48
N PRO A 314 20.06 1.82 0.27
CA PRO A 314 20.37 0.44 -0.13
C PRO A 314 21.88 0.16 -0.25
N ASP A 315 22.71 1.19 -0.36
CA ASP A 315 24.19 1.13 -0.29
C ASP A 315 24.71 0.93 1.15
N GLY A 316 23.82 0.90 2.15
CA GLY A 316 24.12 0.79 3.56
C GLY A 316 24.63 2.07 4.21
N VAL A 317 24.71 3.19 3.46
CA VAL A 317 25.14 4.50 3.95
C VAL A 317 23.94 5.26 4.53
N VAL A 318 24.19 6.08 5.53
CA VAL A 318 23.19 7.02 6.05
C VAL A 318 23.25 8.30 5.22
N HIS A 319 22.12 8.64 4.62
CA HIS A 319 21.90 9.83 3.81
C HIS A 319 21.06 10.86 4.56
N GLN A 320 20.90 12.04 3.97
CA GLN A 320 20.13 13.16 4.51
C GLN A 320 19.16 13.69 3.48
N CYS A 321 17.88 13.76 3.83
CA CYS A 321 16.88 14.49 3.02
C CYS A 321 17.17 15.99 2.98
N ALA A 322 16.71 16.66 1.94
CA ALA A 322 16.65 18.10 1.93
C ALA A 322 15.72 18.61 3.06
N GLU A 323 15.95 19.82 3.56
CA GLU A 323 15.15 20.40 4.64
C GLU A 323 13.67 20.47 4.27
N GLY A 324 12.81 19.92 5.14
CA GLY A 324 11.36 19.87 4.93
C GLY A 324 10.86 18.72 4.07
N HIS A 325 11.76 17.85 3.57
CA HIS A 325 11.43 16.67 2.77
C HIS A 325 11.58 15.39 3.58
N LYS A 326 10.91 14.33 3.13
CA LYS A 326 10.93 12.98 3.73
C LYS A 326 11.41 11.95 2.72
N HIS A 327 12.05 10.90 3.22
CA HIS A 327 12.35 9.71 2.41
C HIS A 327 11.36 8.61 2.72
N TYR A 328 10.87 7.95 1.69
CA TYR A 328 9.86 6.88 1.80
C TYR A 328 10.44 5.52 1.43
N SER A 329 9.84 4.46 1.96
CA SER A 329 10.13 3.07 1.62
C SER A 329 8.84 2.25 1.56
N THR A 330 8.94 0.94 1.28
CA THR A 330 7.80 0.03 1.15
C THR A 330 6.93 0.39 -0.05
N PHE A 331 7.56 0.35 -1.24
CA PHE A 331 6.90 0.61 -2.50
C PHE A 331 6.60 -0.69 -3.25
N SER A 332 5.34 -1.02 -3.41
CA SER A 332 4.84 -2.06 -4.31
C SER A 332 4.58 -1.45 -5.68
N THR A 333 5.64 -1.18 -6.46
CA THR A 333 5.53 -0.32 -7.64
C THR A 333 4.68 -0.92 -8.76
N TRP A 334 4.70 -2.26 -8.94
CA TRP A 334 3.88 -2.96 -9.92
C TRP A 334 2.37 -2.77 -9.70
N ASP A 335 1.97 -2.67 -8.43
CA ASP A 335 0.58 -2.48 -8.03
C ASP A 335 0.21 -1.00 -8.03
N THR A 336 0.93 -0.20 -7.25
CA THR A 336 0.52 1.14 -6.82
C THR A 336 0.64 2.24 -7.90
N TYR A 337 1.44 2.02 -8.96
CA TYR A 337 1.52 2.99 -10.06
C TYR A 337 0.16 3.21 -10.73
N ARG A 338 -0.75 2.20 -10.65
CA ARG A 338 -2.02 2.15 -11.39
C ARG A 338 -3.07 3.11 -10.83
N ALA A 339 -3.23 3.17 -9.49
CA ALA A 339 -4.24 4.02 -8.85
C ALA A 339 -3.75 4.76 -7.60
N ALA A 340 -2.95 4.12 -6.73
CA ALA A 340 -2.54 4.71 -5.46
C ALA A 340 -1.66 5.96 -5.67
N HIS A 341 -0.58 5.88 -6.45
CA HIS A 341 0.25 7.04 -6.74
C HIS A 341 -0.51 8.15 -7.50
N PRO A 342 -1.32 7.88 -8.54
CA PRO A 342 -2.21 8.87 -9.13
C PRO A 342 -3.14 9.55 -8.11
N LEU A 343 -3.68 8.81 -7.13
CA LEU A 343 -4.50 9.38 -6.05
C LEU A 343 -3.68 10.34 -5.18
N TYR A 344 -2.44 9.98 -4.81
CA TYR A 344 -1.56 10.85 -4.03
C TYR A 344 -1.22 12.14 -4.76
N THR A 345 -1.05 12.12 -6.09
CA THR A 345 -0.83 13.36 -6.87
C THR A 345 -2.00 14.34 -6.78
N ILE A 346 -3.20 13.87 -6.44
CA ILE A 346 -4.38 14.71 -6.21
C ILE A 346 -4.45 15.16 -4.75
N LEU A 347 -4.34 14.21 -3.80
CA LEU A 347 -4.62 14.47 -2.39
C LEU A 347 -3.40 15.01 -1.62
N GLU A 348 -2.20 14.55 -1.96
CA GLU A 348 -0.97 14.77 -1.19
C GLU A 348 0.22 15.05 -2.10
N PRO A 349 0.16 16.10 -2.93
CA PRO A 349 1.16 16.35 -3.98
C PRO A 349 2.59 16.52 -3.45
N ALA A 350 2.77 17.04 -2.22
CA ALA A 350 4.09 17.14 -1.59
C ALA A 350 4.66 15.77 -1.23
N ALA A 351 3.85 14.91 -0.60
CA ALA A 351 4.25 13.54 -0.28
C ALA A 351 4.51 12.72 -1.56
N ALA A 352 3.66 12.87 -2.60
CA ALA A 352 3.86 12.22 -3.90
C ALA A 352 5.18 12.64 -4.57
N ALA A 353 5.57 13.90 -4.42
CA ALA A 353 6.87 14.39 -4.91
C ALA A 353 8.04 13.75 -4.14
N ASP A 354 7.95 13.69 -2.82
CA ASP A 354 8.95 13.05 -1.95
C ASP A 354 9.05 11.53 -2.21
N MET A 355 7.92 10.86 -2.47
CA MET A 355 7.90 9.46 -2.88
C MET A 355 8.63 9.24 -4.20
N ALA A 356 8.36 10.07 -5.23
CA ALA A 356 9.07 9.99 -6.51
C ALA A 356 10.56 10.27 -6.35
N GLN A 357 10.95 11.27 -5.53
CA GLN A 357 12.35 11.56 -5.22
C GLN A 357 13.03 10.39 -4.49
N SER A 358 12.31 9.72 -3.57
CA SER A 358 12.82 8.54 -2.85
C SER A 358 13.16 7.38 -3.80
N LEU A 359 12.35 7.17 -4.83
CA LEU A 359 12.63 6.17 -5.87
C LEU A 359 13.86 6.55 -6.72
N ILE A 360 14.03 7.83 -7.04
CA ILE A 360 15.22 8.34 -7.75
C ILE A 360 16.48 8.16 -6.89
N ASP A 361 16.43 8.57 -5.63
CA ASP A 361 17.54 8.42 -4.68
C ASP A 361 17.95 6.95 -4.51
N PHE A 362 16.96 6.07 -4.37
CA PHE A 362 17.21 4.63 -4.35
C PHE A 362 17.92 4.16 -5.62
N GLY A 363 17.48 4.63 -6.79
CA GLY A 363 18.10 4.32 -8.08
C GLY A 363 19.58 4.74 -8.11
N ILE A 364 19.90 5.94 -7.67
CA ILE A 364 21.26 6.48 -7.58
C ILE A 364 22.13 5.61 -6.67
N GLN A 365 21.61 5.24 -5.50
CA GLN A 365 22.32 4.49 -4.45
C GLN A 365 22.47 3.00 -4.80
N ASN A 366 21.49 2.40 -5.48
CA ASN A 366 21.43 0.97 -5.82
C ASN A 366 21.99 0.65 -7.22
N GLY A 367 22.15 1.67 -8.09
CA GLY A 367 22.57 1.49 -9.49
C GLY A 367 21.44 1.13 -10.46
N ARG A 368 20.20 1.06 -10.01
CA ARG A 368 18.94 0.98 -10.77
C ARG A 368 17.75 1.38 -9.89
N LEU A 369 16.66 1.83 -10.50
CA LEU A 369 15.41 2.08 -9.81
C LEU A 369 14.87 0.78 -9.17
N PRO A 370 14.17 0.87 -8.03
CA PRO A 370 13.61 -0.31 -7.37
C PRO A 370 12.40 -0.85 -8.12
N VAL A 371 12.19 -2.16 -7.97
CA VAL A 371 10.94 -2.84 -8.35
C VAL A 371 10.01 -2.94 -7.14
N TRP A 372 10.56 -3.37 -6.01
CA TRP A 372 9.86 -3.46 -4.74
C TRP A 372 10.84 -3.25 -3.58
N ASN A 373 11.03 -2.02 -3.15
CA ASN A 373 11.94 -1.74 -2.04
C ASN A 373 11.22 -1.82 -0.69
N MET A 374 11.87 -2.43 0.28
CA MET A 374 11.41 -2.52 1.65
C MET A 374 12.58 -2.27 2.61
N TRP A 375 12.46 -1.29 3.52
CA TRP A 375 13.47 -0.97 4.53
C TRP A 375 14.86 -0.80 3.93
N ALA A 376 15.21 -0.04 3.08
CA ALA A 376 16.53 0.11 2.43
C ALA A 376 17.01 -1.14 1.65
N SER A 377 16.13 -2.08 1.33
CA SER A 377 16.48 -3.27 0.54
C SER A 377 15.61 -3.37 -0.71
N GLU A 378 16.21 -3.83 -1.81
CA GLU A 378 15.47 -4.27 -2.98
C GLU A 378 15.08 -5.74 -2.78
N THR A 379 13.78 -6.04 -2.85
CA THR A 379 13.30 -7.42 -2.74
C THR A 379 13.28 -8.14 -4.07
N ASP A 380 13.33 -7.42 -5.18
CA ASP A 380 13.17 -7.95 -6.55
C ASP A 380 11.83 -8.70 -6.75
N MET A 381 10.82 -8.42 -5.94
CA MET A 381 9.51 -9.02 -6.12
C MET A 381 8.75 -8.33 -7.26
N MET A 382 7.94 -9.11 -7.98
CA MET A 382 7.17 -8.65 -9.15
C MET A 382 8.06 -8.27 -10.35
N ILE A 383 7.49 -7.66 -11.37
CA ILE A 383 8.11 -7.41 -12.69
C ILE A 383 8.07 -5.94 -13.07
N GLY A 384 8.58 -5.63 -14.27
CA GLY A 384 8.66 -4.28 -14.78
C GLY A 384 9.78 -3.47 -14.12
N TYR A 385 9.81 -2.18 -14.41
CA TYR A 385 10.56 -1.14 -13.69
C TYR A 385 9.61 0.03 -13.39
N HIS A 386 8.50 -0.31 -12.71
CA HIS A 386 7.35 0.58 -12.54
C HIS A 386 7.58 1.76 -11.57
N SER A 387 8.76 1.90 -11.00
CA SER A 387 9.19 3.20 -10.47
C SER A 387 9.18 4.28 -11.55
N VAL A 388 9.37 3.90 -12.83
CA VAL A 388 9.36 4.82 -13.98
C VAL A 388 8.02 5.53 -14.12
N PRO A 389 6.86 4.85 -14.28
CA PRO A 389 5.57 5.54 -14.40
C PRO A 389 5.25 6.42 -13.19
N ILE A 390 5.64 6.02 -11.96
CA ILE A 390 5.44 6.83 -10.76
C ILE A 390 6.22 8.15 -10.84
N ILE A 391 7.49 8.08 -11.18
CA ILE A 391 8.37 9.25 -11.32
C ILE A 391 7.90 10.16 -12.47
N VAL A 392 7.59 9.55 -13.62
CA VAL A 392 7.19 10.30 -14.81
C VAL A 392 5.83 10.97 -14.61
N ASP A 393 4.87 10.29 -13.99
CA ASP A 393 3.55 10.87 -13.65
C ASP A 393 3.71 12.11 -12.76
N ALA A 394 4.54 12.02 -11.71
CA ALA A 394 4.83 13.12 -10.81
C ALA A 394 5.44 14.34 -11.55
N ILE A 395 6.40 14.10 -12.46
CA ILE A 395 7.04 15.17 -13.24
C ILE A 395 6.07 15.81 -14.22
N LEU A 396 5.32 15.01 -14.98
CA LEU A 396 4.38 15.53 -16.00
C LEU A 396 3.20 16.28 -15.37
N LYS A 397 2.79 15.90 -14.16
CA LYS A 397 1.84 16.63 -13.32
C LYS A 397 2.44 17.84 -12.62
N LYS A 398 3.75 18.09 -12.82
CA LYS A 398 4.50 19.24 -12.31
C LYS A 398 4.54 19.32 -10.78
N LEU A 399 4.68 18.18 -10.13
CA LEU A 399 4.94 18.16 -8.70
C LEU A 399 6.31 18.82 -8.40
N PRO A 400 6.44 19.53 -7.27
CA PRO A 400 7.62 20.34 -6.99
C PRO A 400 8.85 19.49 -6.60
N GLY A 401 10.05 20.02 -6.80
CA GLY A 401 11.28 19.50 -6.20
C GLY A 401 11.95 18.35 -6.95
N ILE A 402 11.37 17.83 -8.03
CA ILE A 402 11.95 16.71 -8.80
C ILE A 402 12.76 17.25 -9.99
N ASP A 403 14.04 16.86 -10.08
CA ASP A 403 14.88 17.17 -11.25
C ASP A 403 14.64 16.18 -12.38
N ALA A 404 13.97 16.65 -13.45
CA ALA A 404 13.56 15.83 -14.57
C ALA A 404 14.72 15.21 -15.36
N GLU A 405 15.86 15.90 -15.45
CA GLU A 405 17.07 15.39 -16.15
C GLU A 405 17.70 14.25 -15.38
N THR A 406 17.88 14.38 -14.06
CA THR A 406 18.34 13.30 -13.18
C THR A 406 17.41 12.11 -13.23
N ALA A 407 16.09 12.36 -13.13
CA ALA A 407 15.06 11.33 -13.22
C ALA A 407 15.13 10.55 -14.54
N LEU A 408 15.24 11.27 -15.69
CA LEU A 408 15.41 10.61 -17.00
C LEU A 408 16.67 9.78 -17.05
N GLY A 409 17.78 10.25 -16.46
CA GLY A 409 19.04 9.52 -16.37
C GLY A 409 18.89 8.16 -15.66
N GLU A 410 18.18 8.15 -14.51
CA GLU A 410 17.93 6.94 -13.73
C GLU A 410 16.97 5.97 -14.45
N CYS A 411 15.92 6.49 -15.07
CA CYS A 411 14.99 5.70 -15.89
C CYS A 411 15.74 4.99 -17.04
N ILE A 412 16.57 5.73 -17.79
CA ILE A 412 17.38 5.17 -18.89
C ILE A 412 18.38 4.15 -18.37
N ARG A 413 19.08 4.43 -17.26
CA ARG A 413 20.04 3.50 -16.67
C ARG A 413 19.39 2.18 -16.33
N THR A 414 18.20 2.22 -15.73
CA THR A 414 17.40 1.03 -15.38
C THR A 414 16.97 0.27 -16.64
N ALA A 415 16.36 0.95 -17.61
CA ALA A 415 15.84 0.35 -18.84
C ALA A 415 16.91 -0.15 -19.82
N ARG A 416 18.21 0.16 -19.56
CA ARG A 416 19.36 -0.31 -20.33
C ARG A 416 20.28 -1.26 -19.55
N LYS A 417 19.82 -1.77 -18.40
CA LYS A 417 20.59 -2.71 -17.58
C LYS A 417 20.50 -4.12 -18.15
N ASP A 418 21.34 -4.43 -19.14
CA ASP A 418 21.29 -5.64 -19.95
C ASP A 418 21.44 -6.95 -19.15
N ASP A 419 22.13 -6.91 -18.02
CA ASP A 419 22.39 -8.03 -17.11
C ASP A 419 21.26 -8.24 -16.08
N TYR A 420 20.16 -7.51 -16.18
CA TYR A 420 19.04 -7.60 -15.26
C TYR A 420 17.76 -8.07 -15.96
N ARG A 421 17.16 -9.15 -15.46
CA ARG A 421 15.83 -9.66 -15.83
C ARG A 421 15.52 -9.65 -17.34
N SER A 422 16.51 -10.11 -18.13
CA SER A 422 16.42 -10.24 -19.60
C SER A 422 16.12 -8.93 -20.35
N ILE A 423 16.44 -7.78 -19.76
CA ILE A 423 16.38 -6.47 -20.46
C ILE A 423 17.30 -6.49 -21.71
N GLY A 424 18.45 -7.16 -21.65
CA GLY A 424 19.37 -7.30 -22.79
C GLY A 424 18.73 -8.02 -23.98
N GLU A 425 18.04 -9.14 -23.75
CA GLU A 425 17.29 -9.87 -24.76
C GLU A 425 16.12 -9.04 -25.29
N TYR A 426 15.35 -8.42 -24.40
CA TYR A 426 14.25 -7.52 -24.77
C TYR A 426 14.70 -6.38 -25.67
N ARG A 427 15.83 -5.73 -25.36
CA ARG A 427 16.40 -4.66 -26.18
C ARG A 427 16.88 -5.14 -27.54
N ARG A 428 17.42 -6.36 -27.62
CA ARG A 428 17.96 -6.94 -28.84
C ARG A 428 16.91 -7.53 -29.77
N LEU A 429 15.90 -8.22 -29.21
CA LEU A 429 14.89 -8.98 -29.96
C LEU A 429 13.54 -8.23 -30.07
N GLY A 430 13.30 -7.25 -29.18
CA GLY A 430 12.01 -6.62 -29.03
C GLY A 430 11.02 -7.42 -28.19
N TYR A 431 11.48 -8.46 -27.50
CA TYR A 431 10.69 -9.27 -26.54
C TYR A 431 11.63 -10.11 -25.68
N VAL A 432 11.12 -10.63 -24.54
CA VAL A 432 11.81 -11.60 -23.69
C VAL A 432 11.47 -13.00 -24.19
N PRO A 433 12.46 -13.78 -24.70
CA PRO A 433 12.20 -15.12 -25.20
C PRO A 433 12.08 -16.14 -24.07
N PHE A 434 10.98 -16.93 -24.03
CA PHE A 434 10.71 -17.85 -22.93
C PHE A 434 11.68 -19.06 -22.88
N ASP A 435 12.37 -19.39 -23.97
CA ASP A 435 13.41 -20.41 -24.00
C ASP A 435 14.76 -19.93 -23.41
N LYS A 436 14.88 -18.65 -23.05
CA LYS A 436 16.02 -18.04 -22.35
C LYS A 436 15.66 -17.65 -20.92
N ASP A 437 14.46 -17.15 -20.71
CA ASP A 437 13.93 -16.76 -19.41
C ASP A 437 12.45 -17.10 -19.39
N SER A 438 12.09 -18.27 -18.84
CA SER A 438 10.69 -18.74 -18.80
C SER A 438 9.85 -17.94 -17.81
N ILE A 439 10.46 -17.44 -16.75
CA ILE A 439 9.71 -16.79 -15.67
C ILE A 439 9.18 -15.43 -16.15
N TRP A 440 7.87 -15.36 -16.32
CA TRP A 440 7.13 -14.15 -16.70
C TRP A 440 7.59 -13.47 -18.00
N SER A 441 8.10 -14.24 -18.95
CA SER A 441 8.67 -13.73 -20.20
C SER A 441 7.71 -12.84 -21.00
N LEU A 442 6.45 -13.28 -21.14
CA LEU A 442 5.41 -12.51 -21.83
C LEU A 442 5.08 -11.23 -21.06
N SER A 443 4.82 -11.37 -19.78
CA SER A 443 4.49 -10.23 -18.92
C SER A 443 5.63 -9.19 -18.88
N LYS A 444 6.89 -9.62 -18.74
CA LYS A 444 8.06 -8.72 -18.83
C LYS A 444 8.06 -7.93 -20.14
N THR A 445 7.76 -8.58 -21.27
CA THR A 445 7.73 -7.88 -22.55
C THR A 445 6.69 -6.75 -22.58
N LEU A 446 5.50 -7.01 -22.09
CA LEU A 446 4.39 -6.05 -22.09
C LEU A 446 4.61 -4.92 -21.10
N GLU A 447 5.05 -5.23 -19.87
CA GLU A 447 5.32 -4.25 -18.82
C GLU A 447 6.51 -3.35 -19.17
N TYR A 448 7.60 -3.90 -19.74
CA TYR A 448 8.72 -3.09 -20.23
C TYR A 448 8.30 -2.15 -21.38
N ALA A 449 7.38 -2.58 -22.25
CA ALA A 449 6.87 -1.71 -23.32
C ALA A 449 6.07 -0.52 -22.77
N TYR A 450 5.31 -0.73 -21.69
CA TYR A 450 4.63 0.35 -20.98
C TYR A 450 5.61 1.32 -20.31
N ASP A 451 6.58 0.79 -19.56
CA ASP A 451 7.60 1.60 -18.89
C ASP A 451 8.42 2.41 -19.90
N ASP A 452 8.76 1.82 -21.04
CA ASP A 452 9.45 2.49 -22.13
C ASP A 452 8.63 3.64 -22.76
N ALA A 453 7.31 3.47 -22.87
CA ALA A 453 6.41 4.55 -23.28
C ALA A 453 6.44 5.73 -22.30
N CYS A 454 6.52 5.44 -21.01
CA CYS A 454 6.66 6.47 -19.98
C CYS A 454 7.99 7.23 -20.12
N ILE A 455 9.11 6.50 -20.35
CA ILE A 455 10.43 7.13 -20.61
C ILE A 455 10.39 8.01 -21.86
N ALA A 456 9.74 7.55 -22.92
CA ALA A 456 9.58 8.36 -24.15
C ALA A 456 8.87 9.68 -23.87
N ARG A 457 7.77 9.66 -23.09
CA ARG A 457 7.03 10.89 -22.73
C ARG A 457 7.86 11.85 -21.88
N LEU A 458 8.65 11.33 -20.94
CA LEU A 458 9.58 12.17 -20.17
C LEU A 458 10.66 12.78 -21.05
N ALA A 459 11.23 12.00 -21.99
CA ALA A 459 12.20 12.49 -22.94
C ALA A 459 11.63 13.57 -23.87
N GLU A 460 10.38 13.42 -24.33
CA GLU A 460 9.67 14.45 -25.08
C GLU A 460 9.47 15.74 -24.28
N TYR A 461 9.04 15.61 -23.02
CA TYR A 461 8.85 16.72 -22.09
C TYR A 461 10.12 17.56 -21.88
N ILE A 462 11.28 16.88 -21.80
CA ILE A 462 12.59 17.51 -21.62
C ILE A 462 13.15 18.04 -22.96
N GLY A 463 12.70 17.50 -24.10
CA GLY A 463 13.21 17.82 -25.44
C GLY A 463 14.41 16.96 -25.86
N ASN A 464 14.55 15.74 -25.32
CA ASN A 464 15.59 14.79 -25.70
C ASN A 464 15.14 13.87 -26.86
N ASP A 465 15.25 14.39 -28.10
CA ASP A 465 14.80 13.70 -29.31
C ASP A 465 15.42 12.31 -29.55
N SER A 466 16.65 12.08 -29.11
CA SER A 466 17.32 10.80 -29.31
C SER A 466 16.70 9.73 -28.43
N VAL A 467 16.51 10.02 -27.14
CA VAL A 467 15.87 9.13 -26.19
C VAL A 467 14.41 8.93 -26.55
N TYR A 468 13.70 9.99 -26.89
CA TYR A 468 12.32 9.91 -27.35
C TYR A 468 12.13 8.92 -28.49
N ARG A 469 12.95 8.98 -29.55
CA ARG A 469 12.85 8.05 -30.69
C ARG A 469 13.14 6.61 -30.30
N GLU A 470 14.19 6.37 -29.50
CA GLU A 470 14.54 5.02 -29.05
C GLU A 470 13.38 4.38 -28.27
N PHE A 471 12.91 5.08 -27.23
CA PHE A 471 11.92 4.54 -26.32
C PHE A 471 10.50 4.49 -26.94
N THR A 472 10.16 5.40 -27.86
CA THR A 472 8.92 5.28 -28.66
C THR A 472 8.93 4.03 -29.52
N GLN A 473 10.07 3.65 -30.10
CA GLN A 473 10.18 2.40 -30.85
C GLN A 473 10.03 1.19 -29.91
N ARG A 474 10.67 1.20 -28.75
CA ARG A 474 10.60 0.10 -27.76
C ARG A 474 9.20 -0.04 -27.18
N ALA A 475 8.48 1.03 -26.99
CA ALA A 475 7.07 1.02 -26.57
C ALA A 475 6.14 0.22 -27.51
N GLN A 476 6.54 0.01 -28.76
CA GLN A 476 5.80 -0.82 -29.73
C GLN A 476 6.13 -2.33 -29.64
N ASN A 477 7.00 -2.74 -28.73
CA ASN A 477 7.45 -4.13 -28.61
C ASN A 477 6.33 -5.11 -28.24
N TYR A 478 5.22 -4.65 -27.67
CA TYR A 478 4.02 -5.47 -27.45
C TYR A 478 3.49 -6.12 -28.74
N LEU A 479 3.70 -5.49 -29.91
CA LEU A 479 3.31 -6.03 -31.23
C LEU A 479 4.04 -7.32 -31.57
N ASN A 480 5.27 -7.51 -31.06
CA ASN A 480 6.09 -8.67 -31.37
C ASN A 480 5.56 -9.97 -30.74
N VAL A 481 4.75 -9.87 -29.69
CA VAL A 481 4.21 -11.04 -28.98
C VAL A 481 2.72 -11.28 -29.24
N TYR A 482 2.09 -10.46 -30.08
CA TYR A 482 0.72 -10.73 -30.51
C TYR A 482 0.68 -11.78 -31.59
N ASN A 483 -0.08 -12.85 -31.38
CA ASN A 483 -0.33 -13.90 -32.37
C ASN A 483 -1.72 -13.70 -32.98
N SER A 484 -1.76 -13.28 -34.26
CA SER A 484 -3.01 -13.04 -34.98
C SER A 484 -3.83 -14.30 -35.24
N GLU A 485 -3.24 -15.50 -35.18
CA GLU A 485 -3.96 -16.77 -35.36
C GLU A 485 -4.79 -17.12 -34.13
N THR A 486 -4.27 -16.80 -32.91
CA THR A 486 -4.98 -17.04 -31.64
C THR A 486 -5.77 -15.82 -31.16
N GLY A 487 -5.37 -14.63 -31.59
CA GLY A 487 -5.94 -13.35 -31.14
C GLY A 487 -5.56 -12.99 -29.70
N PHE A 488 -4.35 -13.43 -29.26
CA PHE A 488 -3.81 -13.17 -27.92
C PHE A 488 -2.33 -12.79 -27.95
N MET A 489 -1.87 -12.16 -26.89
CA MET A 489 -0.45 -12.08 -26.57
C MET A 489 0.02 -13.49 -26.19
N GLN A 490 1.12 -13.97 -26.78
CA GLN A 490 1.60 -15.33 -26.63
C GLN A 490 3.12 -15.38 -26.46
N PRO A 491 3.65 -16.25 -25.58
CA PRO A 491 5.09 -16.42 -25.39
C PRO A 491 5.81 -16.83 -26.68
N LYS A 492 7.04 -16.31 -26.86
CA LYS A 492 7.81 -16.46 -28.09
C LYS A 492 9.23 -16.95 -27.78
N ARG A 493 9.76 -17.85 -28.63
CA ARG A 493 11.15 -18.34 -28.53
C ARG A 493 12.14 -17.36 -29.16
N SER A 494 13.41 -17.55 -28.83
CA SER A 494 14.50 -16.74 -29.38
C SER A 494 14.68 -16.83 -30.90
N ASP A 495 14.14 -17.86 -31.53
CA ASP A 495 14.09 -18.03 -32.99
C ASP A 495 12.89 -17.33 -33.66
N GLY A 496 12.03 -16.72 -32.88
CA GLY A 496 10.84 -16.01 -33.34
C GLY A 496 9.57 -16.86 -33.45
N SER A 497 9.61 -18.16 -33.16
CA SER A 497 8.42 -19.01 -33.13
C SER A 497 7.61 -18.81 -31.84
N PHE A 498 6.29 -18.88 -31.92
CA PHE A 498 5.41 -18.92 -30.76
C PHE A 498 5.46 -20.27 -30.03
N ALA A 499 4.99 -20.33 -28.79
CA ALA A 499 4.85 -21.58 -28.06
C ALA A 499 3.95 -22.58 -28.83
N ASP A 500 4.32 -23.86 -28.82
CA ASP A 500 3.62 -24.90 -29.63
C ASP A 500 2.23 -25.22 -29.09
N THR A 501 2.06 -25.09 -27.75
CA THR A 501 0.77 -25.28 -27.08
C THR A 501 0.36 -23.96 -26.42
N PHE A 502 -0.90 -23.60 -26.61
CA PHE A 502 -1.44 -22.37 -26.08
C PHE A 502 -2.90 -22.53 -25.67
N ASP A 503 -3.18 -22.30 -24.40
CA ASP A 503 -4.52 -22.18 -23.85
C ASP A 503 -4.62 -20.82 -23.14
N PRO A 504 -5.47 -19.89 -23.59
CA PRO A 504 -5.54 -18.55 -23.02
C PRO A 504 -6.06 -18.50 -21.58
N GLN A 505 -6.67 -19.57 -21.07
CA GLN A 505 -7.14 -19.68 -19.69
C GLN A 505 -6.09 -20.28 -18.74
N GLN A 506 -5.04 -20.88 -19.27
CA GLN A 506 -4.02 -21.54 -18.46
C GLN A 506 -3.11 -20.50 -17.78
N TYR A 507 -2.86 -20.70 -16.49
CA TYR A 507 -1.83 -19.99 -15.74
C TYR A 507 -0.49 -20.69 -15.97
N THR A 508 0.46 -19.99 -16.59
CA THR A 508 1.79 -20.51 -16.95
C THR A 508 2.90 -19.67 -16.35
N GLU A 509 4.11 -20.20 -16.29
CA GLU A 509 5.29 -19.45 -15.81
C GLU A 509 5.63 -18.22 -16.66
N ASP A 510 5.20 -18.19 -17.91
CA ASP A 510 5.44 -17.07 -18.83
C ASP A 510 4.68 -15.81 -18.48
N ILE A 511 3.61 -15.92 -17.70
CA ILE A 511 2.67 -14.85 -17.35
C ILE A 511 2.67 -14.65 -15.84
N CYS A 512 2.92 -13.43 -15.40
CA CYS A 512 2.95 -13.07 -14.00
C CYS A 512 1.55 -13.08 -13.40
N GLU A 513 1.30 -14.00 -12.45
CA GLU A 513 0.08 -14.08 -11.65
C GLU A 513 -1.24 -13.98 -12.41
N SER A 514 -1.25 -14.38 -13.67
CA SER A 514 -2.37 -14.16 -14.57
C SER A 514 -2.38 -15.20 -15.69
N ASN A 515 -3.35 -15.07 -16.59
CA ASN A 515 -3.41 -15.81 -17.84
C ASN A 515 -3.43 -14.87 -19.07
N ALA A 516 -3.46 -15.44 -20.26
CA ALA A 516 -3.41 -14.64 -21.49
C ALA A 516 -4.66 -13.78 -21.72
N TRP A 517 -5.81 -14.13 -21.15
CA TRP A 517 -7.00 -13.30 -21.16
C TRP A 517 -6.79 -11.99 -20.40
N GLN A 518 -6.12 -12.05 -19.23
CA GLN A 518 -5.89 -10.90 -18.36
C GLN A 518 -4.78 -10.00 -18.90
N TYR A 519 -3.69 -10.58 -19.42
CA TYR A 519 -2.56 -9.82 -19.98
C TYR A 519 -2.75 -9.28 -21.39
N LEU A 520 -3.79 -9.71 -22.13
CA LEU A 520 -4.11 -9.15 -23.44
C LEU A 520 -4.26 -7.61 -23.42
N TRP A 521 -4.69 -7.07 -22.29
CA TRP A 521 -5.05 -5.67 -22.10
C TRP A 521 -3.91 -4.80 -21.61
N SER A 522 -2.72 -5.37 -21.33
CA SER A 522 -1.54 -4.66 -20.80
C SER A 522 -0.85 -3.80 -21.87
N VAL A 523 -1.62 -2.93 -22.52
CA VAL A 523 -1.21 -1.95 -23.55
C VAL A 523 -1.85 -0.60 -23.26
N GLN A 524 -1.80 -0.16 -22.00
CA GLN A 524 -2.46 1.07 -21.53
C GLN A 524 -1.93 2.34 -22.23
N HIS A 525 -0.68 2.32 -22.66
CA HIS A 525 -0.01 3.42 -23.33
C HIS A 525 -0.41 3.62 -24.80
N ASP A 526 -1.02 2.60 -25.44
CA ASP A 526 -1.39 2.63 -26.85
C ASP A 526 -2.75 1.95 -27.12
N ILE A 527 -3.82 2.51 -26.54
CA ILE A 527 -5.18 2.00 -26.76
C ILE A 527 -5.60 2.04 -28.25
N PRO A 528 -5.27 3.09 -29.03
CA PRO A 528 -5.53 3.06 -30.46
C PRO A 528 -4.84 1.90 -31.19
N GLY A 529 -3.57 1.63 -30.87
CA GLY A 529 -2.83 0.49 -31.44
C GLY A 529 -3.45 -0.86 -31.04
N LEU A 530 -3.87 -1.03 -29.78
CA LEU A 530 -4.59 -2.21 -29.33
C LEU A 530 -5.92 -2.42 -30.10
N ILE A 531 -6.68 -1.35 -30.32
CA ILE A 531 -7.93 -1.38 -31.09
C ILE A 531 -7.67 -1.84 -32.53
N GLU A 532 -6.64 -1.30 -33.18
CA GLU A 532 -6.24 -1.67 -34.52
C GLU A 532 -5.80 -3.14 -34.58
N LEU A 533 -4.96 -3.56 -33.62
CA LEU A 533 -4.45 -4.93 -33.49
C LEU A 533 -5.58 -5.96 -33.36
N LEU A 534 -6.64 -5.66 -32.63
CA LEU A 534 -7.81 -6.50 -32.45
C LEU A 534 -8.79 -6.46 -33.62
N GLY A 535 -8.62 -5.56 -34.60
CA GLY A 535 -9.49 -5.42 -35.76
C GLY A 535 -10.61 -4.39 -35.66
N GLY A 536 -10.41 -3.39 -34.80
CA GLY A 536 -11.29 -2.23 -34.65
C GLY A 536 -12.24 -2.29 -33.43
N LYS A 537 -12.97 -1.20 -33.21
CA LYS A 537 -13.84 -1.00 -32.02
C LYS A 537 -14.86 -2.12 -31.78
N THR A 538 -15.46 -2.66 -32.84
CA THR A 538 -16.43 -3.76 -32.74
C THR A 538 -15.77 -5.07 -32.34
N ALA A 539 -14.55 -5.32 -32.78
CA ALA A 539 -13.78 -6.49 -32.37
C ALA A 539 -13.28 -6.36 -30.91
N LEU A 540 -12.82 -5.18 -30.52
CA LEU A 540 -12.52 -4.87 -29.12
C LEU A 540 -13.73 -5.16 -28.22
N GLU A 541 -14.91 -4.64 -28.56
CA GLU A 541 -16.13 -4.86 -27.78
C GLU A 541 -16.47 -6.35 -27.64
N LYS A 542 -16.45 -7.10 -28.73
CA LYS A 542 -16.69 -8.54 -28.69
C LYS A 542 -15.66 -9.28 -27.81
N LYS A 543 -14.40 -8.88 -27.86
CA LYS A 543 -13.34 -9.52 -27.06
C LYS A 543 -13.52 -9.20 -25.57
N LEU A 544 -13.92 -7.97 -25.23
CA LEU A 544 -14.30 -7.57 -23.86
C LEU A 544 -15.54 -8.33 -23.36
N ASP A 545 -16.57 -8.45 -24.20
CA ASP A 545 -17.79 -9.21 -23.84
C ASP A 545 -17.43 -10.68 -23.53
N LEU A 546 -16.55 -11.31 -24.33
CA LEU A 546 -16.06 -12.66 -24.04
C LEU A 546 -15.26 -12.71 -22.75
N PHE A 547 -14.37 -11.74 -22.51
CA PHE A 547 -13.55 -11.66 -21.30
C PHE A 547 -14.39 -11.65 -20.01
N PHE A 548 -15.47 -10.90 -19.99
CA PHE A 548 -16.35 -10.80 -18.82
C PHE A 548 -17.39 -11.95 -18.73
N CYS A 549 -17.61 -12.71 -19.80
CA CYS A 549 -18.59 -13.80 -19.83
C CYS A 549 -17.99 -15.20 -19.80
N GLU A 550 -16.74 -15.38 -20.31
CA GLU A 550 -16.08 -16.68 -20.39
C GLU A 550 -15.74 -17.19 -18.99
N LYS A 551 -16.29 -18.33 -18.61
CA LYS A 551 -16.12 -18.85 -17.26
C LYS A 551 -14.70 -19.34 -17.03
N ALA A 552 -14.09 -18.90 -15.95
CA ALA A 552 -12.86 -19.47 -15.43
C ALA A 552 -13.14 -20.85 -14.80
N ASP A 553 -12.20 -21.79 -14.95
CA ASP A 553 -12.25 -23.07 -14.22
C ASP A 553 -11.81 -22.82 -12.77
N SER A 554 -12.78 -22.74 -11.88
CA SER A 554 -12.55 -22.47 -10.46
C SER A 554 -11.66 -23.51 -9.74
N ALA A 555 -11.51 -24.71 -10.29
CA ALA A 555 -10.65 -25.75 -9.71
C ALA A 555 -9.17 -25.54 -10.03
N SER A 556 -8.84 -24.73 -11.05
CA SER A 556 -7.48 -24.45 -11.50
C SER A 556 -6.98 -23.06 -11.15
N LEU A 557 -7.79 -22.23 -10.49
CA LEU A 557 -7.40 -20.87 -10.13
C LEU A 557 -6.31 -20.87 -9.04
N PRO A 558 -5.21 -20.13 -9.23
CA PRO A 558 -4.23 -19.92 -8.19
C PRO A 558 -4.77 -18.97 -7.09
N LEU A 559 -4.11 -18.96 -5.94
CA LEU A 559 -4.55 -18.19 -4.74
C LEU A 559 -4.73 -16.68 -4.98
N PHE A 560 -3.97 -16.09 -5.88
CA PHE A 560 -4.05 -14.67 -6.23
C PHE A 560 -5.16 -14.34 -7.25
N SER A 561 -5.78 -15.33 -7.90
CA SER A 561 -6.85 -15.09 -8.88
C SER A 561 -8.22 -15.17 -8.21
N THR A 562 -8.63 -14.05 -7.66
CA THR A 562 -9.85 -13.90 -6.86
C THR A 562 -10.74 -12.80 -7.41
N GLY A 563 -11.98 -12.66 -6.90
CA GLY A 563 -12.92 -11.65 -7.38
C GLY A 563 -13.30 -11.81 -8.85
N MET A 564 -13.49 -13.06 -9.32
CA MET A 564 -13.70 -13.41 -10.73
C MET A 564 -15.05 -12.96 -11.25
N ILE A 565 -15.04 -12.28 -12.41
CA ILE A 565 -16.22 -11.99 -13.26
C ILE A 565 -15.85 -12.43 -14.68
N GLY A 566 -16.23 -13.63 -15.06
CA GLY A 566 -15.67 -14.27 -16.26
C GLY A 566 -14.18 -14.54 -16.09
N GLN A 567 -13.35 -14.04 -17.01
CA GLN A 567 -11.89 -14.07 -16.94
C GLN A 567 -11.29 -12.84 -16.22
N TYR A 568 -12.09 -11.82 -15.92
CA TYR A 568 -11.69 -10.68 -15.12
C TYR A 568 -11.43 -11.11 -13.67
N ALA A 569 -10.25 -10.84 -13.16
CA ALA A 569 -9.84 -11.12 -11.78
C ALA A 569 -9.61 -9.79 -11.05
N HIS A 570 -10.57 -9.36 -10.22
CA HIS A 570 -10.42 -8.07 -9.52
C HIS A 570 -9.36 -8.12 -8.43
N GLY A 571 -9.16 -9.28 -7.84
CA GLY A 571 -8.16 -9.49 -6.78
C GLY A 571 -6.71 -9.47 -7.27
N ASN A 572 -6.46 -9.11 -8.56
CA ASN A 572 -5.11 -8.93 -9.09
C ASN A 572 -5.07 -7.80 -10.14
N GLU A 573 -3.98 -7.04 -10.16
CA GLU A 573 -3.83 -5.73 -10.79
C GLU A 573 -3.95 -5.71 -12.32
N PRO A 574 -3.51 -6.72 -13.08
CA PRO A 574 -3.62 -6.70 -14.54
C PRO A 574 -5.04 -6.46 -15.08
N SER A 575 -6.07 -6.77 -14.27
CA SER A 575 -7.47 -6.57 -14.65
C SER A 575 -8.02 -5.16 -14.33
N HIS A 576 -7.41 -4.39 -13.44
CA HIS A 576 -7.99 -3.19 -12.82
C HIS A 576 -8.47 -2.12 -13.81
N HIS A 577 -7.83 -1.97 -14.97
CA HIS A 577 -8.19 -0.96 -15.99
C HIS A 577 -9.18 -1.47 -17.03
N VAL A 578 -9.42 -2.80 -17.11
CA VAL A 578 -10.05 -3.41 -18.30
C VAL A 578 -11.51 -2.98 -18.50
N ALA A 579 -12.28 -2.82 -17.41
CA ALA A 579 -13.67 -2.38 -17.54
C ALA A 579 -13.80 -0.97 -18.16
N TYR A 580 -12.78 -0.13 -18.02
CA TYR A 580 -12.74 1.22 -18.61
C TYR A 580 -12.48 1.20 -20.14
N LEU A 581 -11.96 0.10 -20.69
CA LEU A 581 -11.77 -0.05 -22.12
C LEU A 581 -13.08 -0.01 -22.92
N TYR A 582 -14.21 -0.29 -22.29
CA TYR A 582 -15.52 -0.07 -22.93
C TYR A 582 -15.78 1.38 -23.34
N ASN A 583 -15.11 2.38 -22.74
CA ASN A 583 -15.19 3.78 -23.17
C ASN A 583 -14.77 3.97 -24.64
N TYR A 584 -13.96 3.07 -25.17
CA TYR A 584 -13.46 3.10 -26.54
C TYR A 584 -14.30 2.28 -27.51
N THR A 585 -15.38 1.63 -27.05
CA THR A 585 -16.33 0.85 -27.83
C THR A 585 -17.57 1.66 -28.23
N ASN A 586 -18.52 1.01 -28.90
CA ASN A 586 -19.82 1.60 -29.22
C ASN A 586 -20.79 1.57 -28.03
N HIS A 587 -20.54 0.76 -27.00
CA HIS A 587 -21.41 0.51 -25.86
C HIS A 587 -20.69 0.73 -24.50
N PRO A 588 -20.29 1.99 -24.18
CA PRO A 588 -19.56 2.29 -22.95
C PRO A 588 -20.39 2.03 -21.67
N GLU A 589 -21.71 1.94 -21.78
CA GLU A 589 -22.62 1.60 -20.67
C GLU A 589 -22.31 0.21 -20.09
N LYS A 590 -21.86 -0.75 -20.88
CA LYS A 590 -21.45 -2.08 -20.41
C LYS A 590 -20.32 -1.99 -19.36
N GLY A 591 -19.31 -1.16 -19.63
CA GLY A 591 -18.23 -0.91 -18.68
C GLY A 591 -18.73 -0.34 -17.35
N ARG A 592 -19.68 0.60 -17.41
CA ARG A 592 -20.31 1.15 -16.19
C ARG A 592 -21.10 0.10 -15.39
N GLU A 593 -21.73 -0.85 -16.07
CA GLU A 593 -22.43 -1.96 -15.41
C GLU A 593 -21.43 -2.87 -14.69
N TYR A 594 -20.32 -3.26 -15.34
CA TYR A 594 -19.27 -4.04 -14.69
C TYR A 594 -18.61 -3.30 -13.53
N LEU A 595 -18.26 -2.02 -13.69
CA LEU A 595 -17.71 -1.21 -12.61
C LEU A 595 -18.64 -1.15 -11.41
N ARG A 596 -19.96 -0.97 -11.63
CA ARG A 596 -20.94 -1.01 -10.56
C ARG A 596 -20.98 -2.38 -9.88
N GLN A 597 -21.00 -3.47 -10.66
CA GLN A 597 -20.99 -4.83 -10.14
C GLN A 597 -19.76 -5.05 -9.25
N ILE A 598 -18.57 -4.70 -9.73
CA ILE A 598 -17.31 -4.83 -8.97
C ILE A 598 -17.42 -4.09 -7.64
N MET A 599 -17.75 -2.79 -7.66
CA MET A 599 -17.80 -1.96 -6.45
C MET A 599 -18.86 -2.41 -5.44
N THR A 600 -19.98 -3.00 -5.88
CA THR A 600 -21.08 -3.39 -4.99
C THR A 600 -21.03 -4.84 -4.52
N THR A 601 -20.23 -5.70 -5.17
CA THR A 601 -20.17 -7.13 -4.82
C THR A 601 -18.83 -7.58 -4.24
N LEU A 602 -17.74 -6.87 -4.57
CA LEU A 602 -16.38 -7.27 -4.18
C LEU A 602 -15.79 -6.40 -3.06
N TYR A 603 -16.53 -5.37 -2.63
CA TYR A 603 -16.17 -4.52 -1.48
C TYR A 603 -17.31 -4.52 -0.47
N LYS A 604 -17.03 -4.83 0.80
CA LYS A 604 -18.04 -4.99 1.85
C LYS A 604 -17.55 -4.41 3.18
N ASN A 605 -18.47 -3.96 4.02
CA ASN A 605 -18.19 -3.62 5.41
C ASN A 605 -18.18 -4.90 6.27
N ALA A 606 -17.17 -5.75 6.08
CA ALA A 606 -16.98 -7.01 6.80
C ALA A 606 -15.49 -7.40 6.77
N PRO A 607 -15.00 -8.29 7.66
CA PRO A 607 -13.61 -8.74 7.62
C PRO A 607 -13.19 -9.34 6.27
N ASP A 608 -14.07 -10.09 5.59
CA ASP A 608 -13.89 -10.60 4.22
C ASP A 608 -14.22 -9.55 3.13
N GLY A 609 -14.12 -8.28 3.47
CA GLY A 609 -14.60 -7.18 2.63
C GLY A 609 -13.71 -6.79 1.46
N LEU A 610 -12.57 -7.45 1.26
CA LEU A 610 -11.69 -7.35 0.10
C LEU A 610 -11.58 -8.72 -0.56
N CYS A 611 -11.66 -8.75 -1.89
CA CYS A 611 -11.65 -10.02 -2.64
C CYS A 611 -10.25 -10.52 -3.00
N GLY A 612 -9.20 -9.78 -2.75
CA GLY A 612 -7.79 -10.09 -3.00
C GLY A 612 -6.89 -9.30 -2.07
N ASN A 613 -5.59 -9.45 -2.24
CA ASN A 613 -4.59 -8.68 -1.53
C ASN A 613 -4.88 -7.18 -1.68
N GLU A 614 -4.73 -6.44 -0.60
CA GLU A 614 -4.98 -4.99 -0.60
C GLU A 614 -3.87 -4.24 -1.36
N ASP A 615 -2.64 -4.81 -1.36
CA ASP A 615 -1.45 -4.41 -2.10
C ASP A 615 -1.05 -2.95 -1.90
N CYS A 616 -0.73 -2.64 -0.64
CA CYS A 616 -0.14 -1.36 -0.25
C CYS A 616 -0.97 -0.15 -0.71
N GLY A 617 -2.28 -0.25 -0.64
CA GLY A 617 -3.21 0.82 -1.01
C GLY A 617 -3.79 0.73 -2.42
N GLN A 618 -3.32 -0.17 -3.29
CA GLN A 618 -3.76 -0.20 -4.68
C GLN A 618 -5.23 -0.62 -4.85
N MET A 619 -5.65 -1.72 -4.22
CA MET A 619 -7.04 -2.20 -4.27
C MET A 619 -8.01 -1.13 -3.74
N SER A 620 -7.62 -0.49 -2.65
CA SER A 620 -8.40 0.57 -2.00
C SER A 620 -8.43 1.86 -2.80
N ALA A 621 -7.30 2.31 -3.37
CA ALA A 621 -7.24 3.49 -4.24
C ALA A 621 -8.04 3.29 -5.53
N TRP A 622 -8.07 2.06 -6.07
CA TRP A 622 -8.96 1.71 -7.17
C TRP A 622 -10.42 1.99 -6.81
N TYR A 623 -10.85 1.51 -5.62
CA TYR A 623 -12.22 1.74 -5.14
C TYR A 623 -12.51 3.23 -4.90
N VAL A 624 -11.59 3.96 -4.27
CA VAL A 624 -11.74 5.40 -4.03
C VAL A 624 -11.97 6.14 -5.34
N LEU A 625 -11.07 6.00 -6.32
CA LEU A 625 -11.18 6.69 -7.61
C LEU A 625 -12.40 6.24 -8.41
N SER A 626 -12.65 4.93 -8.50
CA SER A 626 -13.77 4.36 -9.26
C SER A 626 -15.12 4.76 -8.68
N SER A 627 -15.25 4.80 -7.34
CA SER A 627 -16.49 5.23 -6.67
C SER A 627 -16.75 6.73 -6.81
N LEU A 628 -15.70 7.56 -6.93
CA LEU A 628 -15.81 8.95 -7.33
C LEU A 628 -16.22 9.10 -8.81
N GLY A 629 -16.04 8.07 -9.62
CA GLY A 629 -16.49 7.99 -11.01
C GLY A 629 -15.43 8.28 -12.07
N PHE A 630 -14.14 8.19 -11.75
CA PHE A 630 -13.05 8.33 -12.71
C PHE A 630 -11.83 7.48 -12.32
N TYR A 631 -11.02 7.09 -13.29
CA TYR A 631 -9.87 6.20 -13.10
C TYR A 631 -8.74 6.52 -14.09
N PRO A 632 -7.46 6.51 -13.67
CA PRO A 632 -6.32 6.74 -14.54
C PRO A 632 -5.96 5.44 -15.30
N LEU A 633 -6.57 5.19 -16.46
CA LEU A 633 -6.27 4.03 -17.29
C LEU A 633 -4.78 3.98 -17.68
N ASP A 634 -4.24 5.12 -18.06
CA ASP A 634 -2.82 5.37 -18.28
C ASP A 634 -2.40 6.56 -17.41
N PRO A 635 -1.86 6.31 -16.21
CA PRO A 635 -1.54 7.35 -15.23
C PRO A 635 -0.73 8.52 -15.79
N VAL A 636 0.29 8.21 -16.60
CA VAL A 636 1.23 9.17 -17.16
C VAL A 636 0.61 10.08 -18.22
N SER A 637 -0.59 9.75 -18.71
CA SER A 637 -1.33 10.61 -19.65
C SER A 637 -1.86 11.90 -19.02
N GLY A 638 -1.97 11.97 -17.69
CA GLY A 638 -2.63 13.06 -16.99
C GLY A 638 -4.13 13.13 -17.25
N GLU A 639 -4.75 12.05 -17.77
CA GLU A 639 -6.18 11.93 -18.04
C GLU A 639 -6.78 10.78 -17.23
N TYR A 640 -8.04 10.96 -16.82
CA TYR A 640 -8.83 9.97 -16.10
C TYR A 640 -10.05 9.60 -16.93
N GLU A 641 -10.27 8.30 -17.14
CA GLU A 641 -11.48 7.77 -17.78
C GLU A 641 -12.68 7.93 -16.87
N ILE A 642 -13.81 8.42 -17.38
CA ILE A 642 -15.07 8.48 -16.64
C ILE A 642 -15.69 7.08 -16.60
N GLY A 643 -15.97 6.62 -15.38
CA GLY A 643 -16.57 5.32 -15.08
C GLY A 643 -18.00 5.42 -14.57
N CYS A 644 -18.26 4.79 -13.40
CA CYS A 644 -19.57 4.70 -12.78
C CYS A 644 -19.54 5.32 -11.37
N PRO A 645 -19.86 6.61 -11.20
CA PRO A 645 -19.87 7.24 -9.88
C PRO A 645 -20.90 6.57 -8.95
N MET A 646 -20.48 6.21 -7.73
CA MET A 646 -21.34 5.58 -6.73
C MET A 646 -22.18 6.60 -5.95
N PHE A 647 -21.62 7.80 -5.70
CA PHE A 647 -22.24 8.85 -4.88
C PHE A 647 -22.95 9.89 -5.75
N GLU A 648 -23.99 10.55 -5.20
CA GLU A 648 -24.64 11.66 -5.90
C GLU A 648 -23.69 12.81 -6.14
N SER A 649 -22.86 13.11 -5.13
CA SER A 649 -21.82 14.11 -5.21
C SER A 649 -20.66 13.78 -4.26
N ALA A 650 -19.48 14.31 -4.58
CA ALA A 650 -18.32 14.34 -3.71
C ALA A 650 -17.60 15.67 -3.83
N LYS A 651 -16.82 16.02 -2.79
CA LYS A 651 -15.92 17.17 -2.78
C LYS A 651 -14.51 16.69 -2.49
N ILE A 652 -13.56 17.11 -3.29
CA ILE A 652 -12.13 16.83 -3.08
C ILE A 652 -11.48 18.14 -2.68
N HIS A 653 -11.03 18.24 -1.43
CA HIS A 653 -10.33 19.39 -0.88
C HIS A 653 -8.84 19.25 -1.16
N LEU A 654 -8.27 20.17 -1.91
CA LEU A 654 -6.91 20.15 -2.40
C LEU A 654 -5.98 20.99 -1.51
N ASP A 655 -4.71 20.62 -1.43
CA ASP A 655 -3.72 21.34 -0.60
C ASP A 655 -3.45 22.77 -1.09
N ASN A 656 -3.78 23.08 -2.34
CA ASN A 656 -3.72 24.46 -2.88
C ASN A 656 -4.90 25.35 -2.46
N GLY A 657 -5.84 24.82 -1.64
CA GLY A 657 -7.02 25.54 -1.15
C GLY A 657 -8.24 25.45 -2.08
N ASN A 658 -8.13 24.86 -3.25
CA ASN A 658 -9.24 24.61 -4.15
C ASN A 658 -10.09 23.44 -3.67
N THR A 659 -11.35 23.36 -4.16
CA THR A 659 -12.25 22.23 -3.93
C THR A 659 -12.81 21.75 -5.26
N PHE A 660 -12.44 20.57 -5.69
CA PHE A 660 -13.00 19.98 -6.89
C PHE A 660 -14.30 19.25 -6.55
N ASN A 661 -15.40 19.67 -7.23
CA ASN A 661 -16.72 19.11 -7.01
C ASN A 661 -17.02 18.05 -8.07
N VAL A 662 -17.31 16.84 -7.62
CA VAL A 662 -17.77 15.72 -8.44
C VAL A 662 -19.28 15.60 -8.31
N CYS A 663 -19.99 15.57 -9.45
CA CYS A 663 -21.42 15.36 -9.51
C CYS A 663 -21.74 14.22 -10.48
N ARG A 664 -22.47 13.20 -10.02
CA ARG A 664 -22.87 12.04 -10.85
C ARG A 664 -23.53 12.45 -12.15
N LYS A 665 -24.44 13.45 -12.10
CA LYS A 665 -25.16 13.94 -13.27
C LYS A 665 -24.22 14.51 -14.32
N ASP A 666 -23.21 15.28 -13.89
CA ASP A 666 -22.27 15.92 -14.78
C ASP A 666 -21.33 14.91 -15.44
N LEU A 667 -20.86 13.93 -14.67
CA LEU A 667 -20.05 12.82 -15.21
C LEU A 667 -20.83 11.99 -16.23
N ASN A 668 -22.08 11.64 -15.93
CA ASN A 668 -22.92 10.86 -16.84
C ASN A 668 -23.25 11.59 -18.16
N ASN A 669 -23.25 12.91 -18.15
CA ASN A 669 -23.52 13.75 -19.32
C ASN A 669 -22.22 14.14 -20.06
N ASN A 670 -21.05 13.85 -19.52
CA ASN A 670 -19.78 14.22 -20.14
C ASN A 670 -19.53 13.41 -21.43
N THR A 671 -19.50 14.09 -22.56
CA THR A 671 -19.33 13.48 -23.88
C THR A 671 -17.87 13.11 -24.19
N SER A 672 -16.88 13.76 -23.56
CA SER A 672 -15.46 13.46 -23.73
C SER A 672 -15.06 12.16 -23.07
N ARG A 673 -15.82 11.72 -22.09
CA ARG A 673 -15.56 10.53 -21.23
C ARG A 673 -14.22 10.56 -20.49
N LYS A 674 -13.60 11.75 -20.39
CA LYS A 674 -12.32 11.97 -19.74
C LYS A 674 -12.31 13.24 -18.91
N ILE A 675 -11.53 13.22 -17.85
CA ILE A 675 -11.20 14.37 -17.01
C ILE A 675 -9.68 14.54 -17.02
N LYS A 676 -9.19 15.77 -17.13
CA LYS A 676 -7.76 16.03 -17.03
C LYS A 676 -7.36 16.28 -15.57
N HIS A 677 -6.16 15.83 -15.19
CA HIS A 677 -5.60 16.15 -13.88
C HIS A 677 -5.58 17.66 -13.61
N SER A 678 -5.20 18.44 -14.63
CA SER A 678 -5.21 19.92 -14.56
C SER A 678 -6.59 20.53 -14.27
N ASP A 679 -7.68 19.86 -14.64
CA ASP A 679 -9.04 20.34 -14.35
C ASP A 679 -9.43 20.06 -12.90
N ILE A 680 -8.97 18.91 -12.35
CA ILE A 680 -9.15 18.56 -10.94
C ILE A 680 -8.42 19.58 -10.05
N VAL A 681 -7.12 19.78 -10.26
CA VAL A 681 -6.31 20.61 -9.35
C VAL A 681 -6.58 22.12 -9.49
N ASN A 682 -7.17 22.58 -10.60
CA ASN A 682 -7.51 23.99 -10.82
C ASN A 682 -9.01 24.31 -10.62
N ASP A 683 -9.77 23.40 -10.01
CA ASP A 683 -11.21 23.55 -9.74
C ASP A 683 -12.01 23.96 -10.99
N ARG A 684 -11.74 23.31 -12.11
CA ARG A 684 -12.52 23.53 -13.32
C ARG A 684 -13.73 22.61 -13.30
N THR A 685 -14.92 23.19 -13.22
CA THR A 685 -16.18 22.44 -13.29
C THR A 685 -16.18 21.50 -14.49
N ILE A 686 -16.50 20.22 -14.27
CA ILE A 686 -16.73 19.27 -15.35
C ILE A 686 -17.90 19.78 -16.18
N LYS A 687 -17.60 20.24 -17.40
CA LYS A 687 -18.67 20.65 -18.32
C LYS A 687 -19.35 19.41 -18.88
N PRO A 688 -20.69 19.40 -18.97
CA PRO A 688 -21.42 18.30 -19.57
C PRO A 688 -21.01 18.03 -21.02
#